data_6cafec3ce8bc188c2150547d2ff2b0f0
#
_entry.id   6cafec3ce8bc188c2150547d2ff2b0f0
#
_cell.length_a   1.000
_cell.length_b   1.000
_cell.length_c   1.000
_cell.angle_alpha   90.00
_cell.angle_beta   90.00
_cell.angle_gamma   90.00
#
_symmetry.space_group_name_H-M   'P 1'
#
loop_
_entity.id
_entity.type
_entity.pdbx_description
1 polymer ?
#
loop_
_entity_poly.entity_id
_entity_poly.type
_entity_poly.pdbx_seq_one_letter_code
_entity_poly.pdbx_strand_id
1 'polypeptide(L)'
;MPGQNLTREEAAARADLVTVKNYDVVLDLSGAADPAQETFRSTTTVQFSIGSAEPAGPGEPAESAGSDAATFIDLVAPRVHSIVLNGRELDPAEVYVDSRIVLADLMADNELTVVADCAYMHTGEGLHRFTDPADSETYLYTQFEVPDARRVFAVFEQPDLKASFTFTVTVPEGWTVLSNSPTPSPTHQDGNRTFAFAPTEPISSYITAIVAGPYRGATDEYRAPDGRVVPLGVYCRASLAEHMDSDEILEMTRNGFAYYEELFGTPYAFTKYDQIFVPEFNAGAMENAGCVTHRDDYVFRSRPVEARVERRAVTILHELAHMWFGDMVTMKWWNDLWLNESFAEFISTLAVAETTRFTDAWTTFQILEKGWAYNQDQLSSTHPVAAEINDLHDVEVNFDGITYAKGAAVLTALVGYVGRESFFKGIKSYLAAHAYGNATLADLLAELEKVSGRDLEAWTRVWLQEAGVTTLRMSIETDGDGIITSAAIRQEIPEGSPATLRPHRVAIGSYAVTGQGGSARLERTGRVELDVDGEITPVPELVGTRRADVLILNDDDLTYAKVRLDEASLTTGLEHVDAFTESLPRSILLASAWDLVRDGELPASRFLAAALRALRVEAHSSVVQGLLGRITVCLSHYLPQEDRPVAVTATADALLALARAAEAGSDAQLQLVRAVADHAVTEEQTVAVAAWLSGSQPLEGLVVDQDLRWELLIGLVAAGRAGEDEIAAEESRDLTTTGRERAAQARASVPTAEAKAAAWRRLVEDASMPNETQVKTLRGFRSVERNPELLVPFIEEYVREADALWETRTFHMAENLLTALWSPAPVGLEGVDPIGALEGWLASHRDAPAAFRRIVAENLDDTRRVAGAQACEAAAH
;
A
#
# COMPACT_ATOMS: atom_id res chain seq x y z
N MET A 1 -15.97 8.64 16.19
CA MET A 1 -16.39 9.81 16.98
C MET A 1 -17.65 10.34 16.33
N PRO A 2 -18.72 10.65 17.09
CA PRO A 2 -19.97 11.14 16.50
C PRO A 2 -19.70 12.38 15.63
N GLY A 3 -20.39 12.50 14.50
CA GLY A 3 -20.25 13.61 13.58
C GLY A 3 -19.01 13.65 12.71
N GLN A 4 -18.02 12.82 12.94
CA GLN A 4 -16.80 12.75 12.11
C GLN A 4 -16.85 11.64 11.06
N ASN A 5 -17.75 10.69 11.18
CA ASN A 5 -17.94 9.60 10.23
C ASN A 5 -19.11 9.92 9.29
N LEU A 6 -18.81 10.52 8.12
CA LEU A 6 -19.82 10.83 7.11
C LEU A 6 -20.34 9.54 6.49
N THR A 7 -21.67 9.37 6.49
CA THR A 7 -22.30 8.23 5.84
C THR A 7 -22.55 8.50 4.36
N ARG A 8 -22.65 7.42 3.57
CA ARG A 8 -23.00 7.49 2.15
C ARG A 8 -24.33 8.19 1.90
N GLU A 9 -25.34 7.95 2.77
CA GLU A 9 -26.65 8.58 2.67
C GLU A 9 -26.58 10.09 2.94
N GLU A 10 -25.80 10.52 3.97
CA GLU A 10 -25.56 11.94 4.25
C GLU A 10 -24.84 12.62 3.08
N ALA A 11 -23.80 11.98 2.52
CA ALA A 11 -23.04 12.49 1.39
C ALA A 11 -23.93 12.64 0.14
N ALA A 12 -24.76 11.63 -0.19
CA ALA A 12 -25.67 11.69 -1.32
C ALA A 12 -26.71 12.82 -1.14
N ALA A 13 -27.34 12.92 0.04
CA ALA A 13 -28.30 13.98 0.33
C ALA A 13 -27.64 15.38 0.25
N ARG A 14 -26.39 15.52 0.68
CA ARG A 14 -25.62 16.76 0.59
C ARG A 14 -25.26 17.12 -0.86
N ALA A 15 -24.83 16.14 -1.67
CA ALA A 15 -24.54 16.35 -3.09
C ALA A 15 -25.79 16.71 -3.92
N ASP A 16 -26.95 16.17 -3.58
CA ASP A 16 -28.22 16.53 -4.23
C ASP A 16 -28.64 17.97 -3.92
N LEU A 17 -28.24 18.50 -2.76
CA LEU A 17 -28.61 19.85 -2.29
C LEU A 17 -27.59 20.91 -2.65
N VAL A 18 -26.28 20.61 -2.55
CA VAL A 18 -25.17 21.58 -2.59
C VAL A 18 -24.37 21.46 -3.88
N THR A 19 -24.11 22.60 -4.49
CA THR A 19 -23.09 22.73 -5.54
C THR A 19 -22.05 23.76 -5.07
N VAL A 20 -20.81 23.31 -4.88
CA VAL A 20 -19.73 24.19 -4.43
C VAL A 20 -19.07 24.86 -5.63
N LYS A 21 -18.80 26.17 -5.52
CA LYS A 21 -18.16 26.95 -6.59
C LYS A 21 -16.66 27.08 -6.36
N ASN A 22 -16.29 27.64 -5.21
CA ASN A 22 -14.89 27.85 -4.85
C ASN A 22 -14.69 27.93 -3.33
N TYR A 23 -13.46 27.66 -2.92
CA TYR A 23 -12.91 27.92 -1.60
C TYR A 23 -11.78 28.92 -1.69
N ASP A 24 -11.83 29.95 -0.84
CA ASP A 24 -10.70 30.85 -0.55
C ASP A 24 -10.20 30.52 0.87
N VAL A 25 -9.02 29.93 0.96
CA VAL A 25 -8.43 29.45 2.21
C VAL A 25 -7.18 30.25 2.56
N VAL A 26 -7.18 30.91 3.72
CA VAL A 26 -6.06 31.68 4.24
C VAL A 26 -5.50 30.97 5.47
N LEU A 27 -4.23 30.54 5.40
CA LEU A 27 -3.53 29.86 6.48
C LEU A 27 -2.40 30.73 7.03
N ASP A 28 -2.40 31.02 8.33
CA ASP A 28 -1.29 31.68 9.02
C ASP A 28 -0.43 30.63 9.73
N LEU A 29 0.64 30.24 9.06
CA LEU A 29 1.66 29.31 9.53
C LEU A 29 2.94 30.02 9.98
N SER A 30 2.87 31.33 10.23
CA SER A 30 4.03 32.14 10.64
C SER A 30 4.69 31.68 11.94
N GLY A 31 3.93 31.00 12.81
CA GLY A 31 4.41 30.45 14.08
C GLY A 31 4.86 28.97 13.99
N ALA A 32 4.83 28.32 12.82
CA ALA A 32 5.03 26.89 12.67
C ALA A 32 6.41 26.37 13.12
N ALA A 33 7.43 27.22 13.11
CA ALA A 33 8.78 26.87 13.58
C ALA A 33 8.89 26.82 15.12
N ASP A 34 7.92 27.37 15.86
CA ASP A 34 7.89 27.29 17.32
C ASP A 34 7.11 26.04 17.78
N PRO A 35 7.77 25.03 18.38
CA PRO A 35 7.09 23.83 18.83
C PRO A 35 6.06 24.07 19.94
N ALA A 36 6.13 25.20 20.65
CA ALA A 36 5.14 25.57 21.67
C ALA A 36 3.81 26.06 21.05
N GLN A 37 3.80 26.37 19.76
CA GLN A 37 2.59 26.75 19.04
C GLN A 37 1.92 25.48 18.49
N GLU A 38 0.91 25.00 19.19
CA GLU A 38 0.20 23.75 18.84
C GLU A 38 -0.88 23.93 17.76
N THR A 39 -1.25 25.19 17.45
CA THR A 39 -2.33 25.51 16.52
C THR A 39 -1.92 26.60 15.53
N PHE A 40 -2.60 26.65 14.39
CA PHE A 40 -2.49 27.71 13.39
C PHE A 40 -3.86 28.31 13.07
N ARG A 41 -3.89 29.54 12.58
CA ARG A 41 -5.11 30.20 12.16
C ARG A 41 -5.49 29.78 10.74
N SER A 42 -6.74 29.33 10.58
CA SER A 42 -7.39 29.07 9.31
C SER A 42 -8.58 29.99 9.11
N THR A 43 -8.68 30.61 7.94
CA THR A 43 -9.87 31.35 7.51
C THR A 43 -10.31 30.80 6.19
N THR A 44 -11.53 30.26 6.14
CA THR A 44 -12.12 29.69 4.93
C THR A 44 -13.31 30.52 4.50
N THR A 45 -13.35 30.96 3.24
CA THR A 45 -14.54 31.49 2.63
C THR A 45 -14.97 30.55 1.50
N VAL A 46 -16.16 29.99 1.59
CA VAL A 46 -16.72 29.08 0.59
C VAL A 46 -17.96 29.68 -0.05
N GLN A 47 -18.04 29.63 -1.38
CA GLN A 47 -19.20 30.04 -2.16
C GLN A 47 -19.89 28.80 -2.73
N PHE A 48 -21.16 28.66 -2.46
CA PHE A 48 -21.95 27.51 -2.90
C PHE A 48 -23.41 27.91 -3.21
N SER A 49 -24.06 27.13 -4.05
CA SER A 49 -25.49 27.26 -4.33
C SER A 49 -26.25 26.04 -3.84
N ILE A 50 -27.54 26.22 -3.55
CA ILE A 50 -28.48 25.15 -3.26
C ILE A 50 -29.57 25.12 -4.34
N GLY A 51 -29.95 23.91 -4.72
CA GLY A 51 -30.99 23.66 -5.73
C GLY A 51 -30.75 22.35 -6.43
N SER A 52 -31.80 21.74 -6.98
CA SER A 52 -31.70 20.54 -7.81
C SER A 52 -30.86 20.82 -9.05
N ALA A 53 -29.89 19.93 -9.35
CA ALA A 53 -29.03 19.99 -10.52
C ALA A 53 -29.76 19.78 -11.87
N GLU A 54 -31.07 19.61 -11.90
CA GLU A 54 -31.84 19.54 -13.12
C GLU A 54 -32.16 20.96 -13.65
N PRO A 55 -31.72 21.31 -14.86
CA PRO A 55 -32.14 22.56 -15.47
C PRO A 55 -33.65 22.49 -15.67
N ALA A 56 -34.39 23.44 -15.05
CA ALA A 56 -35.81 23.64 -15.32
C ALA A 56 -36.01 23.70 -16.85
N GLY A 57 -36.92 22.91 -17.37
CA GLY A 57 -37.27 22.93 -18.78
C GLY A 57 -37.63 24.36 -19.21
N PRO A 58 -37.44 24.72 -20.49
CA PRO A 58 -37.64 26.08 -20.93
C PRO A 58 -39.11 26.50 -20.73
N GLY A 59 -39.36 27.26 -19.68
CA GLY A 59 -40.66 27.84 -19.34
C GLY A 59 -41.19 27.59 -17.94
N GLU A 60 -40.55 26.80 -17.11
CA GLU A 60 -40.89 26.66 -15.70
C GLU A 60 -40.05 27.60 -14.82
N PRO A 61 -40.67 28.36 -13.90
CA PRO A 61 -39.92 29.12 -12.92
C PRO A 61 -39.19 28.12 -11.98
N ALA A 62 -37.91 28.34 -11.76
CA ALA A 62 -37.16 27.58 -10.77
C ALA A 62 -37.92 27.66 -9.43
N GLU A 63 -38.37 26.53 -8.92
CA GLU A 63 -38.92 26.47 -7.56
C GLU A 63 -37.75 26.81 -6.62
N SER A 64 -37.92 27.92 -5.85
CA SER A 64 -36.95 28.28 -4.81
C SER A 64 -36.89 27.11 -3.83
N ALA A 65 -35.71 26.57 -3.56
CA ALA A 65 -35.54 25.66 -2.44
C ALA A 65 -36.23 26.25 -1.21
N GLY A 66 -37.08 25.45 -0.57
CA GLY A 66 -37.92 25.93 0.52
C GLY A 66 -37.09 26.53 1.65
N SER A 67 -37.65 27.47 2.41
CA SER A 67 -37.04 28.16 3.55
C SER A 67 -36.49 27.25 4.67
N ASP A 68 -36.66 25.94 4.54
CA ASP A 68 -36.28 24.92 5.53
C ASP A 68 -35.05 24.07 5.09
N ALA A 69 -34.36 24.42 3.99
CA ALA A 69 -33.17 23.70 3.56
C ALA A 69 -32.05 23.89 4.57
N ALA A 70 -31.53 22.77 5.09
CA ALA A 70 -30.42 22.74 6.01
C ALA A 70 -29.38 21.71 5.54
N THR A 71 -28.11 22.01 5.79
CA THR A 71 -26.97 21.12 5.55
C THR A 71 -25.90 21.34 6.60
N PHE A 72 -24.73 20.77 6.41
CA PHE A 72 -23.59 20.99 7.28
C PHE A 72 -22.29 21.04 6.44
N ILE A 73 -21.31 21.74 7.00
CA ILE A 73 -19.91 21.74 6.53
C ILE A 73 -19.03 21.16 7.61
N ASP A 74 -18.00 20.40 7.22
CA ASP A 74 -17.12 19.67 8.13
C ASP A 74 -15.95 20.57 8.58
N LEU A 75 -15.53 20.47 9.85
CA LEU A 75 -14.37 21.14 10.42
C LEU A 75 -13.96 20.44 11.71
N VAL A 76 -12.68 20.09 11.84
CA VAL A 76 -12.08 19.59 13.09
C VAL A 76 -11.12 20.65 13.61
N ALA A 77 -11.55 21.43 14.59
CA ALA A 77 -10.76 22.54 15.13
C ALA A 77 -10.87 22.63 16.65
N PRO A 78 -9.75 22.81 17.38
CA PRO A 78 -9.76 23.08 18.81
C PRO A 78 -10.58 24.31 19.19
N ARG A 79 -10.68 25.31 18.29
CA ARG A 79 -11.46 26.53 18.54
C ARG A 79 -11.98 27.14 17.25
N VAL A 80 -13.27 27.42 17.21
CA VAL A 80 -13.91 28.25 16.18
C VAL A 80 -14.16 29.65 16.74
N HIS A 81 -13.68 30.68 16.02
CA HIS A 81 -13.75 32.08 16.47
C HIS A 81 -14.98 32.81 15.94
N SER A 82 -15.29 32.62 14.65
CA SER A 82 -16.43 33.25 14.02
C SER A 82 -16.95 32.42 12.85
N ILE A 83 -18.24 32.46 12.64
CA ILE A 83 -18.97 31.86 11.52
C ILE A 83 -19.91 32.91 10.97
N VAL A 84 -19.74 33.25 9.68
CA VAL A 84 -20.57 34.28 9.03
C VAL A 84 -21.20 33.65 7.79
N LEU A 85 -22.52 33.48 7.76
CA LEU A 85 -23.28 32.97 6.62
C LEU A 85 -24.10 34.11 5.99
N ASN A 86 -23.83 34.44 4.73
CA ASN A 86 -24.52 35.50 3.99
C ASN A 86 -24.53 36.86 4.72
N GLY A 87 -23.40 37.20 5.36
CA GLY A 87 -23.25 38.44 6.16
C GLY A 87 -23.91 38.36 7.54
N ARG A 88 -24.54 37.24 7.92
CA ARG A 88 -25.11 37.01 9.26
C ARG A 88 -24.10 36.24 10.12
N GLU A 89 -23.74 36.81 11.26
CA GLU A 89 -22.94 36.12 12.27
C GLU A 89 -23.76 35.03 12.97
N LEU A 90 -23.19 33.82 13.07
CA LEU A 90 -23.74 32.70 13.77
C LEU A 90 -22.92 32.45 15.04
N ASP A 91 -23.56 32.08 16.15
CA ASP A 91 -22.85 31.71 17.37
C ASP A 91 -22.19 30.33 17.20
N PRO A 92 -20.85 30.22 17.22
CA PRO A 92 -20.17 28.94 17.12
C PRO A 92 -20.62 27.93 18.19
N ALA A 93 -21.00 28.39 19.40
CA ALA A 93 -21.43 27.50 20.46
C ALA A 93 -22.81 26.83 20.18
N GLU A 94 -23.59 27.41 19.27
CA GLU A 94 -24.91 26.85 18.89
C GLU A 94 -24.83 25.99 17.62
N VAL A 95 -23.97 26.36 16.65
CA VAL A 95 -23.97 25.72 15.32
C VAL A 95 -22.80 24.77 15.07
N TYR A 96 -21.70 24.85 15.83
CA TYR A 96 -20.55 23.95 15.71
C TYR A 96 -20.67 22.82 16.73
N VAL A 97 -21.08 21.67 16.27
CA VAL A 97 -21.35 20.48 17.10
C VAL A 97 -20.72 19.23 16.42
N ASP A 98 -20.00 18.43 17.20
CA ASP A 98 -19.44 17.15 16.73
C ASP A 98 -18.63 17.29 15.42
N SER A 99 -17.76 18.30 15.31
CA SER A 99 -16.93 18.58 14.14
C SER A 99 -17.70 18.95 12.87
N ARG A 100 -18.95 19.42 13.01
CA ARG A 100 -19.81 19.92 11.94
C ARG A 100 -20.36 21.29 12.26
N ILE A 101 -20.41 22.16 11.27
CA ILE A 101 -21.10 23.45 11.34
C ILE A 101 -22.45 23.29 10.65
N VAL A 102 -23.53 23.35 11.41
CA VAL A 102 -24.90 23.24 10.88
C VAL A 102 -25.28 24.55 10.18
N LEU A 103 -25.73 24.44 8.94
CA LEU A 103 -26.13 25.57 8.09
C LEU A 103 -27.64 25.48 7.82
N ALA A 104 -28.37 26.50 8.27
CA ALA A 104 -29.81 26.63 8.07
C ALA A 104 -30.14 28.00 7.45
N ASP A 105 -31.39 28.19 7.03
CA ASP A 105 -31.85 29.42 6.37
C ASP A 105 -31.01 29.77 5.12
N LEU A 106 -30.70 28.78 4.30
CA LEU A 106 -29.89 28.92 3.10
C LEU A 106 -30.63 29.69 2.00
N MET A 107 -29.90 30.51 1.26
CA MET A 107 -30.35 31.17 0.04
C MET A 107 -29.96 30.34 -1.19
N ALA A 108 -30.44 30.70 -2.39
CA ALA A 108 -30.04 30.01 -3.64
C ALA A 108 -28.52 30.06 -3.84
N ASP A 109 -27.90 31.23 -3.60
CA ASP A 109 -26.46 31.42 -3.57
C ASP A 109 -26.01 31.81 -2.16
N ASN A 110 -24.96 31.17 -1.65
CA ASN A 110 -24.50 31.33 -0.29
C ASN A 110 -23.00 31.64 -0.25
N GLU A 111 -22.60 32.45 0.72
CA GLU A 111 -21.22 32.68 1.11
C GLU A 111 -21.07 32.41 2.60
N LEU A 112 -20.17 31.49 2.94
CA LEU A 112 -19.85 31.15 4.33
C LEU A 112 -18.38 31.47 4.60
N THR A 113 -18.13 32.26 5.66
CA THR A 113 -16.77 32.49 6.16
C THR A 113 -16.63 31.90 7.55
N VAL A 114 -15.59 31.07 7.74
CA VAL A 114 -15.26 30.42 9.02
C VAL A 114 -13.84 30.80 9.42
N VAL A 115 -13.65 31.25 10.67
CA VAL A 115 -12.34 31.54 11.26
C VAL A 115 -12.11 30.59 12.44
N ALA A 116 -11.06 29.77 12.38
CA ALA A 116 -10.76 28.77 13.38
C ALA A 116 -9.26 28.68 13.70
N ASP A 117 -8.94 28.13 14.86
CA ASP A 117 -7.61 27.62 15.17
C ASP A 117 -7.62 26.11 14.94
N CYS A 118 -6.84 25.64 13.97
CA CYS A 118 -6.65 24.24 13.64
C CYS A 118 -5.34 23.72 14.26
N ALA A 119 -5.25 22.42 14.51
CA ALA A 119 -4.10 21.82 15.18
C ALA A 119 -3.02 21.39 14.18
N TYR A 120 -1.74 21.60 14.53
CA TYR A 120 -0.66 20.86 13.88
C TYR A 120 -0.70 19.38 14.32
N MET A 121 -0.58 18.49 13.38
CA MET A 121 -0.58 17.04 13.60
C MET A 121 0.84 16.46 13.61
N HIS A 122 1.01 15.29 14.23
CA HIS A 122 2.26 14.53 14.30
C HIS A 122 2.05 13.05 13.93
N THR A 123 0.90 12.72 13.33
CA THR A 123 0.45 11.37 13.03
C THR A 123 0.38 11.08 11.54
N GLY A 124 0.85 12.02 10.69
CA GLY A 124 0.80 11.88 9.23
C GLY A 124 -0.54 12.23 8.61
N GLU A 125 -1.45 12.87 9.36
CA GLU A 125 -2.81 13.25 8.95
C GLU A 125 -3.00 14.76 9.08
N GLY A 126 -3.93 15.36 8.32
CA GLY A 126 -4.19 16.80 8.35
C GLY A 126 -2.97 17.63 7.96
N LEU A 127 -2.59 18.63 8.72
CA LEU A 127 -1.33 19.39 8.55
C LEU A 127 -0.26 18.82 9.49
N HIS A 128 0.53 17.89 8.99
CA HIS A 128 1.62 17.26 9.73
C HIS A 128 2.78 18.23 9.93
N ARG A 129 3.33 18.29 11.14
CA ARG A 129 4.51 19.08 11.51
C ARG A 129 5.62 18.19 12.03
N PHE A 130 6.75 18.24 11.36
CA PHE A 130 7.95 17.50 11.70
C PHE A 130 9.15 18.43 11.91
N THR A 131 9.93 18.20 12.96
CA THR A 131 11.22 18.88 13.18
C THR A 131 12.34 17.87 12.98
N ASP A 132 13.17 18.11 11.97
CA ASP A 132 14.27 17.20 11.62
C ASP A 132 15.39 17.27 12.68
N PRO A 133 15.73 16.15 13.34
CA PRO A 133 16.81 16.13 14.32
C PRO A 133 18.21 16.36 13.71
N ALA A 134 18.38 16.23 12.40
CA ALA A 134 19.66 16.40 11.72
C ALA A 134 20.06 17.87 11.55
N ASP A 135 19.08 18.74 11.27
CA ASP A 135 19.32 20.17 11.01
C ASP A 135 18.49 21.11 11.92
N SER A 136 17.58 20.57 12.71
CA SER A 136 16.63 21.30 13.58
C SER A 136 15.65 22.19 12.82
N GLU A 137 15.48 21.99 11.52
CA GLU A 137 14.51 22.68 10.69
C GLU A 137 13.13 22.02 10.78
N THR A 138 12.08 22.82 10.60
CA THR A 138 10.69 22.35 10.65
C THR A 138 10.09 22.28 9.26
N TYR A 139 9.38 21.17 9.00
CA TYR A 139 8.74 20.83 7.74
C TYR A 139 7.27 20.54 7.96
N LEU A 140 6.42 21.04 7.07
CA LEU A 140 4.98 20.82 7.07
C LEU A 140 4.56 20.16 5.76
N TYR A 141 3.58 19.29 5.83
CA TYR A 141 2.83 18.79 4.67
C TYR A 141 1.42 18.42 5.09
N THR A 142 0.50 18.43 4.14
CA THR A 142 -0.88 17.97 4.34
C THR A 142 -1.05 16.55 3.83
N GLN A 143 -1.90 15.77 4.52
CA GLN A 143 -2.44 14.50 4.08
C GLN A 143 -3.93 14.49 4.38
N PHE A 144 -4.78 14.37 3.35
CA PHE A 144 -6.21 14.59 3.46
C PHE A 144 -7.06 13.38 3.10
N GLU A 145 -6.52 12.41 2.43
CA GLU A 145 -7.26 11.20 2.15
C GLU A 145 -7.40 10.36 3.43
N VAL A 146 -8.58 10.00 3.84
CA VAL A 146 -9.89 10.18 3.17
C VAL A 146 -10.58 11.48 3.66
N PRO A 147 -10.67 11.82 4.99
CA PRO A 147 -11.49 12.91 5.46
C PRO A 147 -10.74 13.96 6.28
N ASP A 148 -9.50 14.30 5.93
CA ASP A 148 -8.66 15.13 6.80
C ASP A 148 -8.39 16.56 6.33
N ALA A 149 -8.97 16.99 5.19
CA ALA A 149 -9.00 18.40 4.82
C ALA A 149 -9.72 19.25 5.87
N ARG A 150 -10.75 18.71 6.49
CA ARG A 150 -11.50 19.32 7.61
C ARG A 150 -10.67 19.60 8.87
N ARG A 151 -9.46 19.03 9.00
CA ARG A 151 -8.51 19.35 10.08
C ARG A 151 -7.74 20.64 9.81
N VAL A 152 -7.80 21.14 8.57
CA VAL A 152 -7.04 22.32 8.13
C VAL A 152 -7.93 23.49 7.76
N PHE A 153 -9.10 23.24 7.15
CA PHE A 153 -10.06 24.28 6.77
C PHE A 153 -11.50 23.73 6.74
N ALA A 154 -12.49 24.62 6.84
CA ALA A 154 -13.89 24.21 6.73
C ALA A 154 -14.22 23.78 5.30
N VAL A 155 -14.80 22.58 5.11
CA VAL A 155 -14.98 21.98 3.79
C VAL A 155 -16.19 21.05 3.73
N PHE A 156 -16.92 21.01 2.61
CA PHE A 156 -17.85 19.95 2.30
C PHE A 156 -17.06 18.73 1.86
N GLU A 157 -16.68 17.87 2.83
CA GLU A 157 -15.67 16.85 2.62
C GLU A 157 -16.25 15.56 2.06
N GLN A 158 -16.30 15.48 0.74
CA GLN A 158 -16.69 14.31 -0.04
C GLN A 158 -16.18 14.43 -1.47
N PRO A 159 -15.91 13.30 -2.18
CA PRO A 159 -15.18 13.33 -3.44
C PRO A 159 -15.97 13.96 -4.61
N ASP A 160 -17.29 13.96 -4.58
CA ASP A 160 -18.16 14.44 -5.65
C ASP A 160 -18.59 15.92 -5.53
N LEU A 161 -18.13 16.62 -4.48
CA LEU A 161 -18.29 18.08 -4.37
C LEU A 161 -17.01 18.81 -4.79
N LYS A 162 -16.60 18.63 -6.06
CA LYS A 162 -15.45 19.32 -6.63
C LYS A 162 -15.64 20.82 -6.66
N ALA A 163 -14.55 21.54 -6.41
CA ALA A 163 -14.51 22.99 -6.47
C ALA A 163 -13.13 23.51 -6.90
N SER A 164 -13.05 24.78 -7.21
CA SER A 164 -11.77 25.49 -7.34
C SER A 164 -11.28 25.93 -5.95
N PHE A 165 -10.00 25.75 -5.66
CA PHE A 165 -9.37 26.16 -4.39
C PHE A 165 -8.34 27.26 -4.64
N THR A 166 -8.40 28.32 -3.82
CA THR A 166 -7.42 29.40 -3.79
C THR A 166 -6.78 29.43 -2.41
N PHE A 167 -5.48 29.18 -2.35
CA PHE A 167 -4.74 29.19 -1.07
C PHE A 167 -3.92 30.48 -0.92
N THR A 168 -3.97 31.07 0.29
CA THR A 168 -3.05 32.11 0.72
C THR A 168 -2.36 31.66 1.99
N VAL A 169 -1.05 31.45 1.93
CA VAL A 169 -0.29 30.84 3.03
C VAL A 169 0.82 31.77 3.47
N THR A 170 0.82 32.11 4.76
CA THR A 170 1.87 32.91 5.42
C THR A 170 2.78 31.99 6.24
N VAL A 171 4.09 32.06 6.01
CA VAL A 171 5.13 31.21 6.63
C VAL A 171 6.31 32.07 7.12
N PRO A 172 7.20 31.54 7.98
CA PRO A 172 8.43 32.22 8.37
C PRO A 172 9.33 32.59 7.17
N GLU A 173 10.15 33.64 7.34
CA GLU A 173 11.15 34.02 6.35
C GLU A 173 12.08 32.82 6.02
N GLY A 174 12.43 32.66 4.73
CA GLY A 174 13.30 31.57 4.26
C GLY A 174 12.56 30.28 3.87
N TRP A 175 11.28 30.13 4.24
CA TRP A 175 10.49 28.98 3.85
C TRP A 175 9.93 29.10 2.43
N THR A 176 9.75 27.94 1.77
CA THR A 176 9.02 27.79 0.51
C THR A 176 7.66 27.18 0.80
N VAL A 177 6.66 27.52 -0.01
CA VAL A 177 5.35 26.87 -0.01
C VAL A 177 5.08 26.27 -1.40
N LEU A 178 4.71 25.00 -1.41
CA LEU A 178 4.23 24.29 -2.60
C LEU A 178 2.75 23.93 -2.38
N SER A 179 1.98 23.95 -3.47
CA SER A 179 0.55 23.61 -3.44
C SER A 179 0.14 23.10 -4.81
N ASN A 180 -1.14 22.88 -5.07
CA ASN A 180 -1.68 22.36 -6.34
C ASN A 180 -1.41 23.30 -7.53
N SER A 181 -1.34 24.61 -7.32
CA SER A 181 -1.01 25.61 -8.35
C SER A 181 0.47 26.00 -8.32
N PRO A 182 1.02 26.58 -9.39
CA PRO A 182 2.41 27.05 -9.43
C PRO A 182 2.72 28.02 -8.29
N THR A 183 3.86 27.85 -7.64
CA THR A 183 4.29 28.70 -6.52
C THR A 183 4.50 30.15 -6.95
N PRO A 184 3.72 31.10 -6.42
CA PRO A 184 3.86 32.52 -6.76
C PRO A 184 5.08 33.15 -6.10
N SER A 185 5.49 34.33 -6.56
CA SER A 185 6.44 35.16 -5.82
C SER A 185 5.79 35.65 -4.53
N PRO A 186 6.42 35.44 -3.36
CA PRO A 186 5.84 35.85 -2.07
C PRO A 186 5.89 37.38 -1.89
N THR A 187 4.97 37.90 -1.09
CA THR A 187 5.10 39.19 -0.44
C THR A 187 5.80 39.01 0.91
N HIS A 188 6.59 40.01 1.32
CA HIS A 188 7.37 39.99 2.57
C HIS A 188 6.82 41.05 3.54
N GLN A 189 6.48 40.61 4.74
CA GLN A 189 6.01 41.51 5.83
C GLN A 189 6.38 40.95 7.19
N ASP A 190 6.93 41.76 8.06
CA ASP A 190 7.20 41.49 9.48
C ASP A 190 8.00 40.21 9.74
N GLY A 191 8.95 39.86 8.84
CA GLY A 191 9.77 38.64 8.94
C GLY A 191 9.07 37.40 8.46
N ASN A 192 7.97 37.52 7.74
CA ASN A 192 7.20 36.44 7.13
C ASN A 192 7.08 36.60 5.62
N ARG A 193 6.77 35.48 4.96
CA ARG A 193 6.49 35.39 3.51
C ARG A 193 5.06 34.95 3.33
N THR A 194 4.30 35.62 2.46
CA THR A 194 2.93 35.25 2.11
C THR A 194 2.87 34.88 0.64
N PHE A 195 2.38 33.69 0.36
CA PHE A 195 2.19 33.13 -0.98
C PHE A 195 0.69 33.10 -1.31
N ALA A 196 0.27 33.86 -2.32
CA ALA A 196 -1.11 33.88 -2.80
C ALA A 196 -1.19 33.11 -4.11
N PHE A 197 -1.64 31.85 -4.06
CA PHE A 197 -1.71 30.97 -5.20
C PHE A 197 -2.85 31.34 -6.15
N ALA A 198 -2.70 30.98 -7.42
CA ALA A 198 -3.79 31.04 -8.38
C ALA A 198 -4.85 29.95 -8.04
N PRO A 199 -6.12 30.15 -8.44
CA PRO A 199 -7.15 29.13 -8.28
C PRO A 199 -6.75 27.82 -9.00
N THR A 200 -7.14 26.68 -8.43
CA THR A 200 -6.99 25.37 -9.08
C THR A 200 -8.06 25.15 -10.14
N GLU A 201 -7.85 24.15 -11.01
CA GLU A 201 -8.97 23.51 -11.70
C GLU A 201 -9.95 22.90 -10.67
N PRO A 202 -11.18 22.54 -11.07
CA PRO A 202 -12.11 21.88 -10.16
C PRO A 202 -11.57 20.52 -9.73
N ILE A 203 -11.26 20.37 -8.42
CA ILE A 203 -10.73 19.16 -7.82
C ILE A 203 -11.52 18.81 -6.55
N SER A 204 -11.40 17.56 -6.12
CA SER A 204 -11.94 17.10 -4.83
C SER A 204 -11.08 17.63 -3.67
N SER A 205 -11.68 17.76 -2.48
CA SER A 205 -10.97 18.29 -1.31
C SER A 205 -9.78 17.41 -0.87
N TYR A 206 -9.91 16.09 -0.99
CA TYR A 206 -8.91 15.13 -0.51
C TYR A 206 -7.58 15.19 -1.25
N ILE A 207 -7.54 15.73 -2.50
CA ILE A 207 -6.33 15.90 -3.32
C ILE A 207 -5.79 17.34 -3.32
N THR A 208 -6.25 18.18 -2.38
CA THR A 208 -5.62 19.49 -2.15
C THR A 208 -4.39 19.36 -1.27
N ALA A 209 -3.36 20.20 -1.51
CA ALA A 209 -2.11 20.08 -0.78
C ALA A 209 -1.50 21.43 -0.40
N ILE A 210 -0.90 21.46 0.79
CA ILE A 210 0.02 22.50 1.27
C ILE A 210 1.27 21.82 1.81
N VAL A 211 2.42 22.15 1.23
CA VAL A 211 3.73 21.73 1.73
C VAL A 211 4.55 22.98 2.02
N ALA A 212 5.08 23.11 3.23
CA ALA A 212 5.80 24.32 3.63
C ALA A 212 7.04 24.00 4.48
N GLY A 213 8.11 24.71 4.26
CA GLY A 213 9.38 24.52 4.97
C GLY A 213 10.60 24.88 4.13
N PRO A 214 11.81 24.65 4.65
CA PRO A 214 13.07 24.88 3.92
C PRO A 214 13.41 23.72 2.97
N TYR A 215 12.42 23.20 2.24
CA TYR A 215 12.61 22.15 1.25
C TYR A 215 13.65 22.52 0.20
N ARG A 216 14.41 21.53 -0.30
CA ARG A 216 15.41 21.65 -1.35
C ARG A 216 15.05 20.75 -2.50
N GLY A 217 15.37 21.17 -3.73
CA GLY A 217 14.97 20.40 -4.89
C GLY A 217 15.63 20.80 -6.19
N ALA A 218 15.25 20.07 -7.23
CA ALA A 218 15.60 20.29 -8.61
C ALA A 218 14.32 20.53 -9.44
N THR A 219 14.44 21.25 -10.53
CA THR A 219 13.33 21.53 -11.44
C THR A 219 13.71 21.19 -12.87
N ASP A 220 12.71 20.75 -13.64
CA ASP A 220 12.81 20.44 -15.06
C ASP A 220 11.48 20.76 -15.75
N GLU A 221 11.27 20.31 -16.96
CA GLU A 221 10.03 20.49 -17.70
C GLU A 221 9.72 19.27 -18.58
N TYR A 222 8.45 18.92 -18.69
CA TYR A 222 7.94 18.04 -19.73
C TYR A 222 7.45 18.88 -20.92
N ARG A 223 7.90 18.54 -22.11
CA ARG A 223 7.46 19.17 -23.37
C ARG A 223 6.60 18.21 -24.16
N ALA A 224 5.31 18.46 -24.16
CA ALA A 224 4.36 17.66 -24.90
C ALA A 224 4.52 17.85 -26.43
N PRO A 225 4.14 16.84 -27.25
CA PRO A 225 4.23 16.94 -28.71
C PRO A 225 3.40 18.07 -29.32
N ASP A 226 2.37 18.54 -28.65
CA ASP A 226 1.51 19.66 -29.04
C ASP A 226 2.10 21.05 -28.69
N GLY A 227 3.26 21.07 -28.04
CA GLY A 227 3.98 22.29 -27.64
C GLY A 227 3.67 22.82 -26.26
N ARG A 228 2.78 22.16 -25.48
CA ARG A 228 2.59 22.46 -24.06
C ARG A 228 3.88 22.18 -23.28
N VAL A 229 4.10 22.98 -22.25
CA VAL A 229 5.20 22.78 -21.30
C VAL A 229 4.61 22.65 -19.91
N VAL A 230 4.91 21.53 -19.25
CA VAL A 230 4.55 21.28 -17.86
C VAL A 230 5.81 21.42 -17.01
N PRO A 231 5.89 22.40 -16.11
CA PRO A 231 6.98 22.51 -15.13
C PRO A 231 6.97 21.29 -14.19
N LEU A 232 8.14 20.73 -13.96
CA LEU A 232 8.35 19.60 -13.05
C LEU A 232 9.25 20.04 -11.90
N GLY A 233 8.92 19.59 -10.69
CA GLY A 233 9.73 19.79 -9.49
C GLY A 233 9.92 18.50 -8.71
N VAL A 234 11.10 18.35 -8.08
CA VAL A 234 11.38 17.24 -7.14
C VAL A 234 12.01 17.86 -5.90
N TYR A 235 11.43 17.61 -4.72
CA TYR A 235 11.83 18.26 -3.48
C TYR A 235 11.94 17.24 -2.33
N CYS A 236 12.85 17.51 -1.40
CA CYS A 236 12.96 16.77 -0.14
C CYS A 236 13.45 17.68 0.99
N ARG A 237 13.53 17.16 2.21
CA ARG A 237 14.14 17.86 3.34
C ARG A 237 15.60 18.24 3.01
N ALA A 238 16.07 19.36 3.55
CA ALA A 238 17.43 19.85 3.30
C ALA A 238 18.50 18.82 3.69
N SER A 239 18.28 18.07 4.77
CA SER A 239 19.18 17.01 5.25
C SER A 239 19.31 15.81 4.29
N LEU A 240 18.35 15.59 3.39
CA LEU A 240 18.32 14.51 2.40
C LEU A 240 18.73 14.96 0.98
N ALA A 241 18.87 16.26 0.75
CA ALA A 241 19.03 16.81 -0.60
C ALA A 241 20.26 16.26 -1.37
N GLU A 242 21.35 15.91 -0.67
CA GLU A 242 22.54 15.32 -1.28
C GLU A 242 22.35 13.87 -1.76
N HIS A 243 21.29 13.21 -1.30
CA HIS A 243 20.95 11.82 -1.61
C HIS A 243 19.83 11.69 -2.65
N MET A 244 19.26 12.82 -3.09
CA MET A 244 18.12 12.78 -4.00
C MET A 244 18.54 12.52 -5.45
N ASP A 245 18.10 11.41 -6.02
CA ASP A 245 18.35 10.99 -7.41
C ASP A 245 17.45 11.78 -8.38
N SER A 246 17.52 13.12 -8.36
CA SER A 246 16.59 13.99 -9.11
C SER A 246 16.55 13.67 -10.60
N ASP A 247 17.70 13.37 -11.21
CA ASP A 247 17.80 13.10 -12.65
C ASP A 247 17.02 11.84 -13.04
N GLU A 248 17.15 10.75 -12.27
CA GLU A 248 16.41 9.49 -12.50
C GLU A 248 14.91 9.67 -12.27
N ILE A 249 14.51 10.36 -11.19
CA ILE A 249 13.11 10.64 -10.86
C ILE A 249 12.46 11.48 -11.97
N LEU A 250 13.10 12.55 -12.41
CA LEU A 250 12.60 13.42 -13.47
C LEU A 250 12.58 12.74 -14.84
N GLU A 251 13.53 11.85 -15.14
CA GLU A 251 13.53 11.05 -16.37
C GLU A 251 12.33 10.10 -16.39
N MET A 252 12.10 9.34 -15.30
CA MET A 252 10.93 8.45 -15.15
C MET A 252 9.63 9.22 -15.32
N THR A 253 9.52 10.38 -14.68
CA THR A 253 8.36 11.26 -14.77
C THR A 253 8.08 11.70 -16.20
N ARG A 254 9.10 12.20 -16.95
CA ARG A 254 8.94 12.59 -18.35
C ARG A 254 8.51 11.42 -19.24
N ASN A 255 9.09 10.24 -19.03
CA ASN A 255 8.73 9.03 -19.77
C ASN A 255 7.27 8.64 -19.48
N GLY A 256 6.85 8.72 -18.21
CA GLY A 256 5.47 8.48 -17.79
C GLY A 256 4.49 9.46 -18.45
N PHE A 257 4.77 10.75 -18.44
CA PHE A 257 3.95 11.76 -19.13
C PHE A 257 3.76 11.44 -20.60
N ALA A 258 4.86 11.18 -21.31
CA ALA A 258 4.81 10.88 -22.76
C ALA A 258 3.98 9.60 -23.02
N TYR A 259 4.18 8.58 -22.21
CA TYR A 259 3.47 7.31 -22.33
C TYR A 259 1.97 7.45 -22.04
N TYR A 260 1.60 8.13 -20.95
CA TYR A 260 0.20 8.26 -20.54
C TYR A 260 -0.59 9.18 -21.49
N GLU A 261 -0.03 10.30 -21.95
CA GLU A 261 -0.69 11.15 -22.92
C GLU A 261 -0.92 10.43 -24.27
N GLU A 262 0.02 9.60 -24.71
CA GLU A 262 -0.16 8.75 -25.90
C GLU A 262 -1.24 7.69 -25.68
N LEU A 263 -1.14 6.95 -24.56
CA LEU A 263 -2.00 5.83 -24.26
C LEU A 263 -3.46 6.26 -24.04
N PHE A 264 -3.67 7.32 -23.24
CA PHE A 264 -4.99 7.85 -22.93
C PHE A 264 -5.52 8.81 -23.98
N GLY A 265 -4.68 9.36 -24.85
CA GLY A 265 -5.03 10.37 -25.85
C GLY A 265 -5.68 11.62 -25.24
N THR A 266 -5.41 11.89 -23.98
CA THR A 266 -5.94 13.00 -23.18
C THR A 266 -4.76 13.75 -22.58
N PRO A 267 -4.62 15.06 -22.85
CA PRO A 267 -3.57 15.86 -22.27
C PRO A 267 -3.62 15.91 -20.73
N TYR A 268 -2.46 16.11 -20.11
CA TYR A 268 -2.37 16.40 -18.67
C TYR A 268 -3.22 17.62 -18.29
N ALA A 269 -4.00 17.50 -17.22
CA ALA A 269 -5.07 18.42 -16.88
C ALA A 269 -4.60 19.64 -16.05
N PHE A 270 -3.42 19.56 -15.39
CA PHE A 270 -2.97 20.55 -14.42
C PHE A 270 -1.80 21.38 -14.95
N THR A 271 -1.42 22.44 -14.19
CA THR A 271 -0.49 23.48 -14.68
C THR A 271 0.98 23.21 -14.36
N LYS A 272 1.28 22.27 -13.47
CA LYS A 272 2.63 21.86 -13.07
C LYS A 272 2.56 20.48 -12.42
N TYR A 273 3.72 19.83 -12.17
CA TYR A 273 3.81 18.57 -11.45
C TYR A 273 5.03 18.58 -10.53
N ASP A 274 4.80 18.71 -9.23
CA ASP A 274 5.81 18.64 -8.18
C ASP A 274 5.70 17.32 -7.44
N GLN A 275 6.83 16.74 -7.09
CA GLN A 275 6.98 15.54 -6.26
C GLN A 275 7.76 15.92 -5.02
N ILE A 276 7.19 15.71 -3.85
CA ILE A 276 7.77 16.11 -2.57
C ILE A 276 7.94 14.89 -1.68
N PHE A 277 9.19 14.58 -1.33
CA PHE A 277 9.50 13.50 -0.40
C PHE A 277 9.43 14.04 1.03
N VAL A 278 8.42 13.56 1.78
CA VAL A 278 8.05 14.08 3.10
C VAL A 278 8.31 13.06 4.21
N PRO A 279 8.67 13.51 5.43
CA PRO A 279 8.97 12.63 6.56
C PRO A 279 7.71 12.03 7.20
N GLU A 280 7.85 10.86 7.83
CA GLU A 280 6.79 10.23 8.65
C GLU A 280 5.46 10.05 7.90
N PHE A 281 5.52 9.76 6.61
CA PHE A 281 4.36 9.61 5.75
C PHE A 281 3.73 8.22 5.92
N ASN A 282 2.41 8.14 6.17
CA ASN A 282 1.70 6.90 6.47
C ASN A 282 1.55 5.96 5.27
N ALA A 283 1.47 6.51 4.05
CA ALA A 283 1.32 5.78 2.81
C ALA A 283 2.65 5.69 2.01
N GLY A 284 2.63 5.05 0.86
CA GLY A 284 3.74 5.07 -0.10
C GLY A 284 3.91 6.45 -0.72
N ALA A 285 2.79 7.00 -1.21
CA ALA A 285 2.67 8.34 -1.73
C ALA A 285 1.20 8.79 -1.71
N MET A 286 0.91 9.99 -2.25
CA MET A 286 -0.43 10.57 -2.38
C MET A 286 -0.51 11.46 -3.60
N GLU A 287 -1.54 11.25 -4.38
CA GLU A 287 -1.81 11.85 -5.69
C GLU A 287 -2.29 13.31 -5.65
N ASN A 288 -2.00 14.10 -4.64
CA ASN A 288 -2.45 15.50 -4.62
C ASN A 288 -2.23 16.18 -5.97
N ALA A 289 -3.30 16.72 -6.55
CA ALA A 289 -3.31 17.21 -7.93
C ALA A 289 -2.15 18.19 -8.23
N GLY A 290 -1.20 17.74 -9.06
CA GLY A 290 0.01 18.48 -9.40
C GLY A 290 0.99 18.75 -8.25
N CYS A 291 0.80 18.18 -7.04
CA CYS A 291 1.63 18.38 -5.85
C CYS A 291 1.76 17.09 -5.04
N VAL A 292 2.27 16.05 -5.70
CA VAL A 292 2.36 14.68 -5.17
C VAL A 292 3.31 14.61 -3.99
N THR A 293 2.88 13.96 -2.92
CA THR A 293 3.73 13.69 -1.75
C THR A 293 4.15 12.22 -1.73
N HIS A 294 5.42 11.96 -1.49
CA HIS A 294 6.01 10.63 -1.37
C HIS A 294 6.65 10.47 0.00
N ARG A 295 6.70 9.25 0.53
CA ARG A 295 7.50 8.99 1.72
C ARG A 295 8.99 9.19 1.42
N ASP A 296 9.72 9.81 2.33
CA ASP A 296 11.10 10.19 2.10
C ASP A 296 12.12 9.04 2.21
N ASP A 297 11.70 7.84 2.57
CA ASP A 297 12.55 6.64 2.47
C ASP A 297 12.76 6.16 1.02
N TYR A 298 12.12 6.80 0.04
CA TYR A 298 12.47 6.70 -1.39
C TYR A 298 13.63 7.61 -1.80
N VAL A 299 14.11 8.48 -0.93
CA VAL A 299 15.40 9.18 -1.08
C VAL A 299 16.49 8.32 -0.44
N PHE A 300 17.22 7.58 -1.24
CA PHE A 300 18.13 6.54 -0.78
C PHE A 300 19.45 7.11 -0.26
N ARG A 301 19.59 7.29 1.06
CA ARG A 301 20.84 7.71 1.70
C ARG A 301 21.94 6.64 1.72
N SER A 302 21.58 5.41 1.43
CA SER A 302 22.43 4.23 1.35
C SER A 302 22.09 3.46 0.07
N ARG A 303 22.94 2.52 -0.33
CA ARG A 303 22.69 1.72 -1.53
C ARG A 303 21.38 0.91 -1.38
N PRO A 304 20.35 1.19 -2.20
CA PRO A 304 19.12 0.39 -2.20
C PRO A 304 19.36 -0.94 -2.90
N VAL A 305 18.48 -1.91 -2.64
CA VAL A 305 18.30 -3.07 -3.52
C VAL A 305 17.48 -2.68 -4.74
N GLU A 306 17.69 -3.35 -5.89
CA GLU A 306 16.98 -3.02 -7.14
C GLU A 306 15.45 -3.10 -7.00
N ALA A 307 14.93 -4.02 -6.17
CA ALA A 307 13.51 -4.09 -5.85
C ALA A 307 12.96 -2.79 -5.22
N ARG A 308 13.77 -2.06 -4.44
CA ARG A 308 13.38 -0.76 -3.87
C ARG A 308 13.39 0.35 -4.91
N VAL A 309 14.31 0.30 -5.85
CA VAL A 309 14.36 1.26 -6.97
C VAL A 309 13.18 1.02 -7.93
N GLU A 310 12.88 -0.25 -8.22
CA GLU A 310 11.70 -0.64 -9.00
C GLU A 310 10.40 -0.19 -8.32
N ARG A 311 10.26 -0.40 -6.99
CA ARG A 311 9.08 0.07 -6.23
C ARG A 311 8.93 1.59 -6.29
N ARG A 312 10.03 2.36 -6.17
CA ARG A 312 10.02 3.82 -6.38
C ARG A 312 9.52 4.18 -7.78
N ALA A 313 9.98 3.46 -8.81
CA ALA A 313 9.53 3.69 -10.18
C ALA A 313 8.03 3.40 -10.36
N VAL A 314 7.54 2.28 -9.81
CA VAL A 314 6.11 1.95 -9.80
C VAL A 314 5.33 3.05 -9.08
N THR A 315 5.76 3.49 -7.90
CA THR A 315 5.08 4.54 -7.12
C THR A 315 5.04 5.87 -7.89
N ILE A 316 6.16 6.33 -8.46
CA ILE A 316 6.19 7.57 -9.25
C ILE A 316 5.18 7.52 -10.40
N LEU A 317 5.09 6.40 -11.11
CA LEU A 317 4.18 6.23 -12.25
C LEU A 317 2.74 5.96 -11.81
N HIS A 318 2.53 5.38 -10.62
CA HIS A 318 1.22 5.23 -9.98
C HIS A 318 0.61 6.61 -9.67
N GLU A 319 1.34 7.45 -8.95
CA GLU A 319 0.89 8.81 -8.63
C GLU A 319 0.68 9.68 -9.87
N LEU A 320 1.50 9.48 -10.89
CA LEU A 320 1.30 10.18 -12.15
C LEU A 320 0.03 9.71 -12.89
N ALA A 321 -0.32 8.42 -12.80
CA ALA A 321 -1.53 7.89 -13.44
C ALA A 321 -2.80 8.46 -12.80
N HIS A 322 -2.79 8.71 -11.50
CA HIS A 322 -3.89 9.35 -10.78
C HIS A 322 -4.27 10.72 -11.33
N MET A 323 -3.37 11.44 -11.96
CA MET A 323 -3.69 12.73 -12.58
C MET A 323 -4.82 12.61 -13.62
N TRP A 324 -5.06 11.43 -14.18
CA TRP A 324 -6.20 11.09 -15.03
C TRP A 324 -7.28 10.32 -14.28
N PHE A 325 -6.89 9.32 -13.47
CA PHE A 325 -7.78 8.43 -12.71
C PHE A 325 -7.70 8.77 -11.22
N GLY A 326 -8.61 9.57 -10.72
CA GLY A 326 -8.63 10.09 -9.35
C GLY A 326 -8.75 11.61 -9.32
N ASP A 327 -7.91 12.32 -10.07
CA ASP A 327 -7.84 13.77 -10.04
C ASP A 327 -8.72 14.42 -11.11
N MET A 328 -8.46 14.16 -12.39
CA MET A 328 -9.28 14.71 -13.47
C MET A 328 -10.67 14.06 -13.45
N VAL A 329 -10.76 12.75 -13.38
CA VAL A 329 -12.00 12.01 -13.23
C VAL A 329 -11.97 11.29 -11.87
N THR A 330 -12.86 11.64 -10.96
CA THR A 330 -12.91 11.13 -9.59
C THR A 330 -14.18 10.27 -9.40
N MET A 331 -14.14 9.26 -8.53
CA MET A 331 -15.33 8.52 -8.13
C MET A 331 -16.37 9.45 -7.50
N LYS A 332 -17.66 9.08 -7.56
CA LYS A 332 -18.73 9.80 -6.85
C LYS A 332 -18.72 9.53 -5.34
N TRP A 333 -18.47 8.28 -4.98
CA TRP A 333 -18.34 7.84 -3.61
C TRP A 333 -17.30 6.73 -3.52
N TRP A 334 -16.81 6.47 -2.37
CA TRP A 334 -15.70 5.58 -2.07
C TRP A 334 -15.94 4.10 -2.42
N ASN A 335 -17.16 3.67 -2.73
CA ASN A 335 -17.41 2.33 -3.28
C ASN A 335 -16.72 2.08 -4.62
N ASP A 336 -16.38 3.15 -5.33
CA ASP A 336 -15.65 3.12 -6.58
C ASP A 336 -14.19 3.60 -6.44
N LEU A 337 -13.61 3.55 -5.23
CA LEU A 337 -12.18 3.84 -4.95
C LEU A 337 -11.25 3.05 -5.88
N TRP A 338 -11.62 1.82 -6.22
CA TRP A 338 -10.88 0.96 -7.14
C TRP A 338 -10.72 1.57 -8.55
N LEU A 339 -11.60 2.47 -9.00
CA LEU A 339 -11.45 3.21 -10.27
C LEU A 339 -10.21 4.11 -10.27
N ASN A 340 -9.77 4.55 -9.10
CA ASN A 340 -8.52 5.26 -8.93
C ASN A 340 -7.38 4.25 -8.76
N GLU A 341 -7.42 3.45 -7.71
CA GLU A 341 -6.31 2.64 -7.22
C GLU A 341 -5.96 1.45 -8.11
N SER A 342 -6.98 0.67 -8.51
CA SER A 342 -6.73 -0.49 -9.38
C SER A 342 -6.20 -0.06 -10.76
N PHE A 343 -6.71 1.08 -11.28
CA PHE A 343 -6.23 1.63 -12.54
C PHE A 343 -4.80 2.13 -12.43
N ALA A 344 -4.48 2.90 -11.39
CA ALA A 344 -3.14 3.42 -11.17
C ALA A 344 -2.13 2.27 -11.01
N GLU A 345 -2.47 1.23 -10.24
CA GLU A 345 -1.63 0.05 -10.03
C GLU A 345 -1.41 -0.75 -11.32
N PHE A 346 -2.46 -0.96 -12.11
CA PHE A 346 -2.36 -1.63 -13.42
C PHE A 346 -1.50 -0.85 -14.40
N ILE A 347 -1.80 0.44 -14.57
CA ILE A 347 -1.15 1.31 -15.57
C ILE A 347 0.29 1.61 -15.18
N SER A 348 0.61 1.79 -13.90
CA SER A 348 1.99 2.01 -13.45
C SER A 348 2.87 0.79 -13.71
N THR A 349 2.38 -0.41 -13.41
CA THR A 349 3.10 -1.66 -13.71
C THR A 349 3.36 -1.79 -15.22
N LEU A 350 2.33 -1.50 -16.05
CA LEU A 350 2.46 -1.50 -17.50
C LEU A 350 3.48 -0.47 -17.99
N ALA A 351 3.43 0.76 -17.46
CA ALA A 351 4.35 1.82 -17.81
C ALA A 351 5.79 1.51 -17.38
N VAL A 352 6.00 0.97 -16.18
CA VAL A 352 7.33 0.54 -15.72
C VAL A 352 7.91 -0.50 -16.68
N ALA A 353 7.13 -1.52 -17.05
CA ALA A 353 7.57 -2.57 -17.96
C ALA A 353 7.90 -2.05 -19.39
N GLU A 354 7.11 -1.08 -19.89
CA GLU A 354 7.24 -0.60 -21.27
C GLU A 354 8.17 0.63 -21.42
N THR A 355 8.47 1.38 -20.34
CA THR A 355 9.20 2.66 -20.45
C THR A 355 10.46 2.76 -19.62
N THR A 356 10.75 1.77 -18.77
CA THR A 356 11.93 1.77 -17.89
C THR A 356 12.83 0.57 -18.14
N ARG A 357 13.94 0.49 -17.38
CA ARG A 357 14.84 -0.68 -17.40
C ARG A 357 14.23 -1.94 -16.73
N PHE A 358 13.13 -1.79 -16.00
CA PHE A 358 12.46 -2.88 -15.29
C PHE A 358 11.43 -3.60 -16.19
N THR A 359 11.91 -4.19 -17.27
CA THR A 359 11.06 -4.85 -18.29
C THR A 359 10.29 -6.05 -17.76
N ASP A 360 10.72 -6.62 -16.62
CA ASP A 360 10.13 -7.77 -15.95
C ASP A 360 9.21 -7.38 -14.78
N ALA A 361 8.67 -6.14 -14.77
CA ALA A 361 7.81 -5.62 -13.70
C ALA A 361 6.58 -6.52 -13.41
N TRP A 362 6.08 -7.25 -14.41
CA TRP A 362 5.01 -8.22 -14.22
C TRP A 362 5.44 -9.44 -13.39
N THR A 363 6.73 -9.79 -13.35
CA THR A 363 7.26 -10.80 -12.42
C THR A 363 7.25 -10.27 -10.99
N THR A 364 7.61 -9.01 -10.77
CA THR A 364 7.45 -8.32 -9.49
C THR A 364 5.99 -8.30 -9.05
N PHE A 365 5.09 -7.89 -9.94
CA PHE A 365 3.65 -7.86 -9.68
C PHE A 365 3.12 -9.25 -9.26
N GLN A 366 3.55 -10.32 -9.92
CA GLN A 366 3.15 -11.68 -9.61
C GLN A 366 3.60 -12.12 -8.20
N ILE A 367 4.86 -11.87 -7.81
CA ILE A 367 5.40 -12.40 -6.56
C ILE A 367 5.06 -11.53 -5.34
N LEU A 368 4.98 -10.21 -5.50
CA LEU A 368 4.74 -9.27 -4.41
C LEU A 368 3.28 -8.80 -4.36
N GLU A 369 2.79 -8.17 -5.41
CA GLU A 369 1.46 -7.51 -5.40
C GLU A 369 0.32 -8.53 -5.39
N LYS A 370 0.31 -9.52 -6.31
CA LYS A 370 -0.67 -10.60 -6.24
C LYS A 370 -0.53 -11.44 -4.96
N GLY A 371 0.70 -11.57 -4.42
CA GLY A 371 0.93 -12.20 -3.13
C GLY A 371 0.21 -11.45 -2.00
N TRP A 372 0.26 -10.12 -1.99
CA TRP A 372 -0.49 -9.28 -1.07
C TRP A 372 -2.00 -9.44 -1.25
N ALA A 373 -2.49 -9.39 -2.49
CA ALA A 373 -3.90 -9.61 -2.80
C ALA A 373 -4.39 -10.99 -2.32
N TYR A 374 -3.65 -12.06 -2.59
CA TYR A 374 -4.02 -13.40 -2.12
C TYR A 374 -4.04 -13.53 -0.60
N ASN A 375 -3.16 -12.79 0.10
CA ASN A 375 -3.19 -12.75 1.56
C ASN A 375 -4.51 -12.20 2.08
N GLN A 376 -4.94 -11.05 1.52
CA GLN A 376 -6.14 -10.35 1.95
C GLN A 376 -7.43 -11.05 1.50
N ASP A 377 -7.49 -11.52 0.26
CA ASP A 377 -8.69 -12.07 -0.38
C ASP A 377 -9.10 -13.48 0.15
N GLN A 378 -8.33 -14.03 1.08
CA GLN A 378 -8.57 -15.31 1.76
C GLN A 378 -8.97 -15.12 3.24
N LEU A 379 -9.04 -13.90 3.73
CA LEU A 379 -9.46 -13.60 5.09
C LEU A 379 -10.98 -13.57 5.19
N SER A 380 -11.51 -13.71 6.40
CA SER A 380 -12.95 -13.55 6.67
C SER A 380 -13.46 -12.13 6.37
N SER A 381 -12.57 -11.18 6.25
CA SER A 381 -12.81 -9.79 5.87
C SER A 381 -12.80 -9.54 4.36
N THR A 382 -12.64 -10.60 3.52
CA THR A 382 -12.63 -10.43 2.06
C THR A 382 -13.87 -9.68 1.56
N HIS A 383 -13.67 -8.84 0.57
CA HIS A 383 -14.73 -8.02 -0.02
C HIS A 383 -14.62 -7.99 -1.56
N PRO A 384 -15.64 -7.56 -2.29
CA PRO A 384 -15.55 -7.30 -3.71
C PRO A 384 -14.54 -6.19 -4.02
N VAL A 385 -13.99 -6.16 -5.25
CA VAL A 385 -13.17 -5.03 -5.71
C VAL A 385 -13.99 -3.73 -5.68
N ALA A 386 -15.23 -3.75 -6.19
CA ALA A 386 -16.21 -2.70 -6.00
C ALA A 386 -16.95 -2.96 -4.68
N ALA A 387 -16.39 -2.51 -3.58
CA ALA A 387 -16.87 -2.77 -2.22
C ALA A 387 -18.13 -1.95 -1.89
N GLU A 388 -18.94 -2.43 -0.95
CA GLU A 388 -19.99 -1.62 -0.34
C GLU A 388 -19.39 -0.76 0.78
N ILE A 389 -19.37 0.55 0.57
CA ILE A 389 -18.85 1.54 1.51
C ILE A 389 -20.01 2.35 2.05
N ASN A 390 -20.32 2.20 3.33
CA ASN A 390 -21.45 2.86 3.98
C ASN A 390 -21.06 4.17 4.67
N ASP A 391 -19.81 4.27 5.09
CA ASP A 391 -19.26 5.44 5.77
C ASP A 391 -17.75 5.56 5.58
N LEU A 392 -17.12 6.59 6.17
CA LEU A 392 -15.71 6.84 6.02
C LEU A 392 -14.82 5.81 6.74
N HIS A 393 -15.30 5.19 7.82
CA HIS A 393 -14.52 4.15 8.49
C HIS A 393 -14.44 2.86 7.64
N ASP A 394 -15.49 2.59 6.83
CA ASP A 394 -15.44 1.48 5.88
C ASP A 394 -14.37 1.73 4.79
N VAL A 395 -14.16 3.00 4.39
CA VAL A 395 -13.14 3.34 3.39
C VAL A 395 -11.74 3.01 3.88
N GLU A 396 -11.40 3.45 5.09
CA GLU A 396 -10.05 3.36 5.66
C GLU A 396 -9.51 1.91 5.65
N VAL A 397 -10.38 0.93 5.93
CA VAL A 397 -9.98 -0.49 5.91
C VAL A 397 -9.98 -1.13 4.51
N ASN A 398 -10.34 -0.39 3.46
CA ASN A 398 -10.36 -0.87 2.08
C ASN A 398 -9.15 -0.43 1.24
N PHE A 399 -8.18 0.25 1.83
CA PHE A 399 -6.86 0.47 1.22
C PHE A 399 -5.99 -0.79 1.33
N ASP A 400 -6.39 -1.84 0.64
CA ASP A 400 -5.82 -3.18 0.80
C ASP A 400 -5.47 -3.86 -0.53
N GLY A 401 -4.88 -5.06 -0.45
CA GLY A 401 -4.47 -5.83 -1.61
C GLY A 401 -5.60 -6.19 -2.59
N ILE A 402 -6.87 -6.11 -2.15
CA ILE A 402 -8.02 -6.35 -3.02
C ILE A 402 -8.26 -5.12 -3.90
N THR A 403 -8.34 -3.95 -3.31
CA THR A 403 -8.56 -2.68 -4.04
C THR A 403 -7.42 -2.38 -5.01
N TYR A 404 -6.17 -2.61 -4.62
CA TYR A 404 -4.98 -2.35 -5.45
C TYR A 404 -4.68 -3.52 -6.38
N ALA A 405 -4.10 -4.58 -5.87
CA ALA A 405 -3.44 -5.62 -6.67
C ALA A 405 -4.41 -6.63 -7.30
N LYS A 406 -5.47 -7.08 -6.59
CA LYS A 406 -6.54 -7.88 -7.22
C LYS A 406 -7.23 -7.08 -8.31
N GLY A 407 -7.59 -5.82 -8.03
CA GLY A 407 -8.20 -4.93 -9.01
C GLY A 407 -7.34 -4.77 -10.26
N ALA A 408 -6.04 -4.51 -10.12
CA ALA A 408 -5.10 -4.43 -11.23
C ALA A 408 -4.99 -5.76 -12.01
N ALA A 409 -4.96 -6.90 -11.32
CA ALA A 409 -4.96 -8.22 -11.97
C ALA A 409 -6.27 -8.48 -12.74
N VAL A 410 -7.40 -8.03 -12.20
CA VAL A 410 -8.71 -8.12 -12.88
C VAL A 410 -8.76 -7.20 -14.09
N LEU A 411 -8.21 -5.99 -14.02
CA LEU A 411 -8.07 -5.10 -15.19
C LEU A 411 -7.18 -5.71 -16.27
N THR A 412 -6.09 -6.38 -15.89
CA THR A 412 -5.24 -7.13 -16.84
C THR A 412 -6.06 -8.22 -17.56
N ALA A 413 -6.88 -8.98 -16.82
CA ALA A 413 -7.78 -9.98 -17.39
C ALA A 413 -8.86 -9.33 -18.29
N LEU A 414 -9.39 -8.15 -17.91
CA LEU A 414 -10.35 -7.41 -18.72
C LEU A 414 -9.74 -6.94 -20.05
N VAL A 415 -8.50 -6.46 -20.04
CA VAL A 415 -7.75 -6.12 -21.26
C VAL A 415 -7.63 -7.33 -22.17
N GLY A 416 -7.32 -8.52 -21.61
CA GLY A 416 -7.31 -9.78 -22.38
C GLY A 416 -8.68 -10.14 -22.95
N TYR A 417 -9.75 -9.89 -22.20
CA TYR A 417 -11.13 -10.23 -22.58
C TYR A 417 -11.70 -9.31 -23.68
N VAL A 418 -11.51 -7.99 -23.57
CA VAL A 418 -12.05 -7.03 -24.55
C VAL A 418 -11.07 -6.69 -25.70
N GLY A 419 -9.79 -7.01 -25.53
CA GLY A 419 -8.68 -6.65 -26.42
C GLY A 419 -8.08 -5.28 -26.09
N ARG A 420 -6.75 -5.21 -26.08
CA ARG A 420 -5.98 -3.99 -25.68
C ARG A 420 -6.42 -2.72 -26.41
N GLU A 421 -6.59 -2.79 -27.73
CA GLU A 421 -7.01 -1.62 -28.54
C GLU A 421 -8.40 -1.12 -28.14
N SER A 422 -9.37 -2.03 -27.97
CA SER A 422 -10.73 -1.69 -27.54
C SER A 422 -10.73 -1.12 -26.13
N PHE A 423 -9.95 -1.70 -25.21
CA PHE A 423 -9.85 -1.24 -23.84
C PHE A 423 -9.40 0.23 -23.78
N PHE A 424 -8.23 0.55 -24.36
CA PHE A 424 -7.71 1.92 -24.30
C PHE A 424 -8.55 2.91 -25.12
N LYS A 425 -9.25 2.47 -26.16
CA LYS A 425 -10.23 3.32 -26.84
C LYS A 425 -11.44 3.64 -25.96
N GLY A 426 -11.92 2.68 -25.18
CA GLY A 426 -12.97 2.90 -24.18
C GLY A 426 -12.52 3.87 -23.10
N ILE A 427 -11.28 3.69 -22.58
CA ILE A 427 -10.67 4.59 -21.61
C ILE A 427 -10.60 6.05 -22.14
N LYS A 428 -10.17 6.25 -23.38
CA LYS A 428 -10.18 7.60 -24.02
C LYS A 428 -11.57 8.23 -23.99
N SER A 429 -12.60 7.46 -24.33
CA SER A 429 -13.97 7.93 -24.32
C SER A 429 -14.46 8.27 -22.91
N TYR A 430 -14.14 7.42 -21.93
CA TYR A 430 -14.48 7.61 -20.52
C TYR A 430 -13.87 8.91 -19.96
N LEU A 431 -12.55 9.10 -20.13
CA LEU A 431 -11.86 10.29 -19.66
C LEU A 431 -12.40 11.57 -20.33
N ALA A 432 -12.69 11.52 -21.62
CA ALA A 432 -13.26 12.68 -22.35
C ALA A 432 -14.69 13.02 -21.91
N ALA A 433 -15.50 12.01 -21.56
CA ALA A 433 -16.89 12.21 -21.14
C ALA A 433 -17.00 12.78 -19.72
N HIS A 434 -16.05 12.46 -18.84
CA HIS A 434 -16.13 12.77 -17.40
C HIS A 434 -15.03 13.74 -16.91
N ALA A 435 -14.26 14.36 -17.83
CA ALA A 435 -13.18 15.28 -17.48
C ALA A 435 -13.63 16.37 -16.48
N TYR A 436 -12.87 16.56 -15.41
CA TYR A 436 -13.13 17.46 -14.28
C TYR A 436 -14.43 17.18 -13.50
N GLY A 437 -15.01 16.01 -13.72
CA GLY A 437 -16.22 15.55 -13.05
C GLY A 437 -15.99 14.28 -12.26
N ASN A 438 -17.12 13.62 -11.95
CA ASN A 438 -17.15 12.36 -11.19
C ASN A 438 -17.78 11.26 -12.03
N ALA A 439 -17.36 10.02 -11.81
CA ALA A 439 -17.84 8.85 -12.53
C ALA A 439 -18.06 7.65 -11.59
N THR A 440 -18.71 6.63 -12.12
CA THR A 440 -19.01 5.37 -11.47
C THR A 440 -18.50 4.18 -12.29
N LEU A 441 -18.48 2.98 -11.71
CA LEU A 441 -18.25 1.74 -12.46
C LEU A 441 -19.16 1.63 -13.70
N ALA A 442 -20.42 1.98 -13.58
CA ALA A 442 -21.38 1.90 -14.69
C ALA A 442 -20.97 2.80 -15.88
N ASP A 443 -20.43 3.99 -15.60
CA ASP A 443 -19.96 4.93 -16.63
C ASP A 443 -18.78 4.36 -17.42
N LEU A 444 -17.83 3.74 -16.72
CA LEU A 444 -16.70 3.07 -17.37
C LEU A 444 -17.14 1.89 -18.24
N LEU A 445 -18.01 1.03 -17.71
CA LEU A 445 -18.50 -0.15 -18.42
C LEU A 445 -19.26 0.25 -19.70
N ALA A 446 -20.10 1.27 -19.63
CA ALA A 446 -20.85 1.76 -20.79
C ALA A 446 -19.94 2.15 -21.96
N GLU A 447 -18.80 2.80 -21.67
CA GLU A 447 -17.83 3.16 -22.72
C GLU A 447 -17.06 1.94 -23.24
N LEU A 448 -16.71 0.98 -22.38
CA LEU A 448 -16.03 -0.26 -22.79
C LEU A 448 -16.95 -1.17 -23.62
N GLU A 449 -18.21 -1.34 -23.26
CA GLU A 449 -19.21 -2.09 -24.02
C GLU A 449 -19.46 -1.50 -25.40
N LYS A 450 -19.63 -0.19 -25.47
CA LYS A 450 -19.81 0.56 -26.72
C LYS A 450 -18.67 0.35 -27.72
N VAL A 451 -17.43 0.25 -27.24
CA VAL A 451 -16.25 0.12 -28.09
C VAL A 451 -15.94 -1.34 -28.43
N SER A 452 -16.05 -2.24 -27.44
CA SER A 452 -15.74 -3.66 -27.62
C SER A 452 -16.86 -4.44 -28.31
N GLY A 453 -18.10 -3.95 -28.23
CA GLY A 453 -19.30 -4.67 -28.67
C GLY A 453 -19.64 -5.90 -27.82
N ARG A 454 -19.03 -6.01 -26.62
CA ARG A 454 -19.27 -7.11 -25.66
C ARG A 454 -20.19 -6.62 -24.55
N ASP A 455 -21.06 -7.50 -24.09
CA ASP A 455 -21.80 -7.34 -22.85
C ASP A 455 -20.86 -7.70 -21.68
N LEU A 456 -20.64 -6.78 -20.75
CA LEU A 456 -19.76 -6.91 -19.61
C LEU A 456 -20.52 -7.15 -18.30
N GLU A 457 -21.86 -7.18 -18.28
CA GLU A 457 -22.65 -7.32 -17.04
C GLU A 457 -22.30 -8.59 -16.26
N ALA A 458 -22.31 -9.76 -16.94
CA ALA A 458 -22.00 -11.04 -16.30
C ALA A 458 -20.52 -11.12 -15.84
N TRP A 459 -19.60 -10.56 -16.62
CA TRP A 459 -18.18 -10.53 -16.28
C TRP A 459 -17.94 -9.63 -15.05
N THR A 460 -18.51 -8.43 -15.05
CA THR A 460 -18.41 -7.44 -13.96
C THR A 460 -18.93 -8.01 -12.65
N ARG A 461 -20.09 -8.64 -12.68
CA ARG A 461 -20.68 -9.23 -11.48
C ARG A 461 -19.72 -10.19 -10.79
N VAL A 462 -19.13 -11.13 -11.52
CA VAL A 462 -18.28 -12.18 -10.90
C VAL A 462 -16.88 -11.70 -10.56
N TRP A 463 -16.35 -10.70 -11.27
CA TRP A 463 -14.97 -10.24 -11.08
C TRP A 463 -14.85 -9.02 -10.17
N LEU A 464 -15.78 -8.08 -10.26
CA LEU A 464 -15.71 -6.81 -9.53
C LEU A 464 -16.69 -6.75 -8.35
N GLN A 465 -17.86 -7.40 -8.42
CA GLN A 465 -18.91 -7.26 -7.42
C GLN A 465 -19.08 -8.48 -6.50
N GLU A 466 -18.32 -9.54 -6.70
CA GLU A 466 -18.31 -10.71 -5.81
C GLU A 466 -16.93 -10.95 -5.20
N ALA A 467 -16.89 -11.17 -3.88
CA ALA A 467 -15.68 -11.36 -3.08
C ALA A 467 -15.00 -12.71 -3.32
N GLY A 468 -13.76 -12.83 -2.85
CA GLY A 468 -13.01 -14.07 -2.76
C GLY A 468 -12.26 -14.45 -4.05
N VAL A 469 -11.43 -15.49 -3.94
CA VAL A 469 -10.58 -16.02 -5.00
C VAL A 469 -10.94 -17.49 -5.25
N THR A 470 -10.95 -17.92 -6.53
CA THR A 470 -11.10 -19.33 -6.89
C THR A 470 -9.76 -20.03 -6.97
N THR A 471 -9.77 -21.36 -6.74
CA THR A 471 -8.59 -22.21 -6.91
C THR A 471 -8.74 -23.02 -8.20
N LEU A 472 -7.72 -22.99 -9.04
CA LEU A 472 -7.63 -23.81 -10.26
C LEU A 472 -6.70 -24.99 -9.99
N ARG A 473 -7.25 -26.20 -10.00
CA ARG A 473 -6.51 -27.44 -9.77
C ARG A 473 -6.42 -28.26 -11.04
N MET A 474 -5.19 -28.62 -11.42
CA MET A 474 -4.94 -29.49 -12.59
C MET A 474 -5.03 -30.96 -12.21
N SER A 475 -5.74 -31.74 -13.03
CA SER A 475 -5.85 -33.18 -12.92
C SER A 475 -5.34 -33.84 -14.21
N ILE A 476 -4.34 -34.71 -14.09
CA ILE A 476 -3.69 -35.41 -15.21
C ILE A 476 -3.67 -36.91 -14.93
N GLU A 477 -4.16 -37.71 -15.89
CA GLU A 477 -4.01 -39.18 -15.89
C GLU A 477 -3.17 -39.62 -17.08
N THR A 478 -2.30 -40.59 -16.84
CA THR A 478 -1.43 -41.18 -17.89
C THR A 478 -1.58 -42.72 -17.98
N ASP A 479 -1.32 -43.25 -19.13
CA ASP A 479 -1.13 -44.70 -19.28
C ASP A 479 0.27 -45.14 -18.81
N GLY A 480 0.53 -46.46 -18.94
CA GLY A 480 1.81 -47.09 -18.57
C GLY A 480 3.03 -46.61 -19.38
N ASP A 481 2.82 -45.98 -20.51
CA ASP A 481 3.86 -45.41 -21.38
C ASP A 481 4.06 -43.93 -21.16
N GLY A 482 3.31 -43.33 -20.22
CA GLY A 482 3.37 -41.89 -19.87
C GLY A 482 2.65 -41.00 -20.89
N ILE A 483 1.71 -41.56 -21.66
CA ILE A 483 0.83 -40.80 -22.52
C ILE A 483 -0.38 -40.33 -21.74
N ILE A 484 -0.71 -39.02 -21.83
CA ILE A 484 -1.85 -38.42 -21.14
C ILE A 484 -3.15 -39.02 -21.71
N THR A 485 -3.95 -39.66 -20.87
CA THR A 485 -5.26 -40.23 -21.22
C THR A 485 -6.41 -39.30 -20.81
N SER A 486 -6.21 -38.45 -19.79
CA SER A 486 -7.17 -37.46 -19.34
C SER A 486 -6.44 -36.24 -18.82
N ALA A 487 -6.94 -35.04 -19.16
CA ALA A 487 -6.44 -33.78 -18.61
C ALA A 487 -7.63 -32.84 -18.41
N ALA A 488 -7.72 -32.24 -17.23
CA ALA A 488 -8.77 -31.28 -16.90
C ALA A 488 -8.28 -30.24 -15.87
N ILE A 489 -8.88 -29.08 -15.89
CA ILE A 489 -8.78 -28.05 -14.83
C ILE A 489 -10.09 -28.08 -14.05
N ARG A 490 -9.99 -28.28 -12.73
CA ARG A 490 -11.11 -28.13 -11.81
C ARG A 490 -11.02 -26.76 -11.17
N GLN A 491 -12.13 -26.02 -11.17
CA GLN A 491 -12.29 -24.79 -10.43
C GLN A 491 -12.93 -25.11 -9.07
N GLU A 492 -12.27 -24.75 -7.99
CA GLU A 492 -12.68 -24.99 -6.61
C GLU A 492 -12.95 -23.66 -5.91
N ILE A 493 -13.94 -23.65 -5.01
CA ILE A 493 -14.27 -22.50 -4.19
C ILE A 493 -13.77 -22.80 -2.77
N PRO A 494 -12.93 -21.94 -2.16
CA PRO A 494 -12.49 -22.13 -0.79
C PRO A 494 -13.67 -22.18 0.17
N GLU A 495 -13.57 -22.98 1.22
CA GLU A 495 -14.59 -23.09 2.27
C GLU A 495 -14.83 -21.70 2.92
N GLY A 496 -16.09 -21.33 3.10
CA GLY A 496 -16.49 -20.04 3.63
C GLY A 496 -16.55 -18.88 2.62
N SER A 497 -16.06 -19.09 1.40
CA SER A 497 -16.12 -18.10 0.32
C SER A 497 -17.48 -18.15 -0.42
N PRO A 498 -17.91 -17.04 -1.07
CA PRO A 498 -19.08 -17.04 -1.95
C PRO A 498 -18.97 -18.10 -3.04
N ALA A 499 -20.09 -18.76 -3.37
CA ALA A 499 -20.14 -19.88 -4.32
C ALA A 499 -20.06 -19.39 -5.79
N THR A 500 -19.03 -18.61 -6.12
CA THR A 500 -18.85 -18.00 -7.43
C THR A 500 -17.75 -18.68 -8.23
N LEU A 501 -18.13 -19.28 -9.36
CA LEU A 501 -17.18 -19.72 -10.38
C LEU A 501 -16.92 -18.54 -11.35
N ARG A 502 -15.65 -18.36 -11.72
CA ARG A 502 -15.22 -17.26 -12.59
C ARG A 502 -14.71 -17.79 -13.93
N PRO A 503 -14.99 -17.12 -15.05
CA PRO A 503 -14.34 -17.44 -16.30
C PRO A 503 -12.87 -16.98 -16.26
N HIS A 504 -11.95 -17.88 -16.62
CA HIS A 504 -10.52 -17.56 -16.66
C HIS A 504 -9.94 -17.78 -18.05
N ARG A 505 -8.96 -16.99 -18.44
CA ARG A 505 -8.05 -17.27 -19.52
C ARG A 505 -6.73 -17.73 -18.92
N VAL A 506 -6.27 -18.95 -19.24
CA VAL A 506 -5.05 -19.53 -18.68
C VAL A 506 -4.15 -20.10 -19.75
N ALA A 507 -2.85 -20.17 -19.47
CA ALA A 507 -1.91 -20.97 -20.22
C ALA A 507 -1.44 -22.16 -19.38
N ILE A 508 -1.18 -23.31 -20.04
CA ILE A 508 -0.49 -24.45 -19.47
C ILE A 508 0.86 -24.59 -20.18
N GLY A 509 1.94 -24.33 -19.44
CA GLY A 509 3.30 -24.55 -19.92
C GLY A 509 3.76 -25.99 -19.69
N SER A 510 4.30 -26.62 -20.72
CA SER A 510 4.93 -27.96 -20.63
C SER A 510 6.44 -27.78 -20.57
N TYR A 511 7.08 -28.30 -19.53
CA TYR A 511 8.53 -28.15 -19.29
C TYR A 511 9.20 -29.52 -19.23
N ALA A 512 10.35 -29.67 -19.90
CA ALA A 512 11.15 -30.89 -19.86
C ALA A 512 12.49 -30.61 -19.15
N VAL A 513 12.92 -31.56 -18.31
CA VAL A 513 14.26 -31.58 -17.73
C VAL A 513 15.26 -32.05 -18.75
N THR A 514 16.19 -31.19 -19.12
CA THR A 514 17.31 -31.48 -20.02
C THR A 514 18.63 -31.45 -19.26
N GLY A 515 19.64 -32.21 -19.67
CA GLY A 515 20.92 -32.31 -18.96
C GLY A 515 20.88 -33.15 -17.68
N GLN A 516 21.92 -33.14 -16.87
CA GLN A 516 22.02 -33.88 -15.60
C GLN A 516 22.82 -33.11 -14.55
N GLY A 517 22.46 -33.29 -13.26
CA GLY A 517 23.16 -32.65 -12.15
C GLY A 517 23.16 -31.11 -12.27
N GLY A 518 24.22 -30.43 -11.98
CA GLY A 518 24.34 -28.97 -12.04
C GLY A 518 24.19 -28.36 -13.43
N SER A 519 24.05 -29.15 -14.50
CA SER A 519 23.74 -28.71 -15.86
C SER A 519 22.27 -28.97 -16.25
N ALA A 520 21.44 -29.43 -15.34
CA ALA A 520 20.02 -29.61 -15.59
C ALA A 520 19.36 -28.23 -15.94
N ARG A 521 18.42 -28.29 -16.92
CA ARG A 521 17.59 -27.14 -17.34
C ARG A 521 16.14 -27.61 -17.46
N LEU A 522 15.24 -26.80 -17.01
CA LEU A 522 13.81 -26.91 -17.26
C LEU A 522 13.46 -25.91 -18.36
N GLU A 523 13.23 -26.44 -19.55
CA GLU A 523 12.94 -25.66 -20.75
C GLU A 523 11.48 -25.87 -21.18
N ARG A 524 10.77 -24.79 -21.55
CA ARG A 524 9.41 -24.85 -22.05
C ARG A 524 9.40 -25.49 -23.43
N THR A 525 8.75 -26.68 -23.55
CA THR A 525 8.64 -27.48 -24.76
C THR A 525 7.29 -27.34 -25.46
N GLY A 526 6.30 -26.81 -24.76
CA GLY A 526 4.95 -26.59 -25.29
C GLY A 526 4.14 -25.62 -24.45
N ARG A 527 3.08 -25.08 -25.05
CA ARG A 527 2.15 -24.17 -24.41
C ARG A 527 0.75 -24.37 -24.97
N VAL A 528 -0.21 -24.54 -24.11
CA VAL A 528 -1.64 -24.62 -24.45
C VAL A 528 -2.33 -23.45 -23.75
N GLU A 529 -3.11 -22.66 -24.48
CA GLU A 529 -3.89 -21.55 -23.93
C GLU A 529 -5.38 -21.83 -24.14
N LEU A 530 -6.18 -21.70 -23.08
CA LEU A 530 -7.60 -22.04 -23.11
C LEU A 530 -8.41 -21.17 -22.16
N ASP A 531 -9.71 -21.14 -22.39
CA ASP A 531 -10.67 -20.55 -21.47
C ASP A 531 -11.16 -21.63 -20.49
N VAL A 532 -11.15 -21.31 -19.20
CA VAL A 532 -11.71 -22.12 -18.14
C VAL A 532 -13.08 -21.56 -17.80
N ASP A 533 -14.12 -22.39 -17.89
CA ASP A 533 -15.49 -22.04 -17.56
C ASP A 533 -16.18 -23.20 -16.83
N GLY A 534 -16.94 -22.83 -15.78
CA GLY A 534 -17.63 -23.79 -14.92
C GLY A 534 -16.69 -24.58 -14.00
N GLU A 535 -17.21 -25.65 -13.39
CA GLU A 535 -16.51 -26.43 -12.36
C GLU A 535 -15.36 -27.28 -12.91
N ILE A 536 -15.52 -27.83 -14.11
CA ILE A 536 -14.54 -28.71 -14.75
C ILE A 536 -14.40 -28.36 -16.22
N THR A 537 -13.19 -28.00 -16.62
CA THR A 537 -12.84 -27.71 -18.03
C THR A 537 -11.85 -28.75 -18.53
N PRO A 538 -12.23 -29.60 -19.53
CA PRO A 538 -11.31 -30.55 -20.18
C PRO A 538 -10.19 -29.81 -20.94
N VAL A 539 -9.01 -30.41 -20.99
CA VAL A 539 -7.86 -29.94 -21.80
C VAL A 539 -7.50 -30.97 -22.87
N PRO A 540 -8.30 -31.09 -23.95
CA PRO A 540 -8.13 -32.11 -24.97
C PRO A 540 -6.79 -32.00 -25.71
N GLU A 541 -6.18 -30.81 -25.78
CA GLU A 541 -4.89 -30.56 -26.43
C GLU A 541 -3.73 -31.35 -25.80
N LEU A 542 -3.84 -31.69 -24.53
CA LEU A 542 -2.84 -32.51 -23.82
C LEU A 542 -3.08 -34.01 -24.00
N VAL A 543 -4.30 -34.43 -24.32
CA VAL A 543 -4.64 -35.85 -24.43
C VAL A 543 -3.95 -36.47 -25.64
N GLY A 544 -3.34 -37.65 -25.46
CA GLY A 544 -2.57 -38.35 -26.50
C GLY A 544 -1.12 -37.86 -26.64
N THR A 545 -0.72 -36.81 -25.89
CA THR A 545 0.68 -36.38 -25.86
C THR A 545 1.44 -37.11 -24.74
N ARG A 546 2.77 -37.16 -24.85
CA ARG A 546 3.61 -37.61 -23.74
C ARG A 546 3.61 -36.56 -22.66
N ARG A 547 3.37 -36.93 -21.39
CA ARG A 547 3.42 -36.01 -20.25
C ARG A 547 4.81 -35.38 -20.15
N ALA A 548 4.89 -34.08 -20.06
CA ALA A 548 6.10 -33.35 -19.74
C ALA A 548 6.51 -33.57 -18.26
N ASP A 549 7.77 -33.32 -17.94
CA ASP A 549 8.26 -33.51 -16.57
C ASP A 549 7.54 -32.57 -15.58
N VAL A 550 7.27 -31.34 -16.00
CA VAL A 550 6.50 -30.34 -15.22
C VAL A 550 5.47 -29.68 -16.14
N LEU A 551 4.22 -29.60 -15.66
CA LEU A 551 3.14 -28.80 -16.24
C LEU A 551 2.84 -27.64 -15.31
N ILE A 552 2.99 -26.40 -15.78
CA ILE A 552 2.67 -25.19 -15.02
C ILE A 552 1.33 -24.66 -15.49
N LEU A 553 0.35 -24.66 -14.59
CA LEU A 553 -0.95 -24.02 -14.80
C LEU A 553 -0.83 -22.52 -14.55
N ASN A 554 -1.52 -21.72 -15.36
CA ASN A 554 -1.40 -20.26 -15.40
C ASN A 554 0.02 -19.79 -15.76
N ASP A 555 0.72 -20.54 -16.59
CA ASP A 555 1.99 -20.10 -17.17
C ASP A 555 1.79 -18.74 -17.88
N ASP A 556 2.75 -17.82 -17.78
CA ASP A 556 2.65 -16.42 -18.20
C ASP A 556 1.71 -15.54 -17.32
N ASP A 557 1.16 -16.06 -16.21
CA ASP A 557 0.36 -15.35 -15.19
C ASP A 557 -0.87 -14.56 -15.73
N LEU A 558 -1.66 -15.19 -16.60
CA LEU A 558 -2.75 -14.55 -17.35
C LEU A 558 -4.00 -14.24 -16.54
N THR A 559 -4.19 -14.84 -15.34
CA THR A 559 -5.40 -14.67 -14.54
C THR A 559 -5.12 -14.51 -13.06
N TYR A 560 -6.12 -14.04 -12.32
CA TYR A 560 -6.12 -14.00 -10.87
C TYR A 560 -6.85 -15.24 -10.32
N ALA A 561 -6.09 -16.20 -9.83
CA ALA A 561 -6.57 -17.43 -9.21
C ALA A 561 -5.46 -18.11 -8.41
N LYS A 562 -5.80 -18.80 -7.34
CA LYS A 562 -4.87 -19.74 -6.70
C LYS A 562 -4.65 -20.94 -7.62
N VAL A 563 -3.42 -21.39 -7.73
CA VAL A 563 -3.04 -22.47 -8.62
C VAL A 563 -2.64 -23.71 -7.83
N ARG A 564 -3.14 -24.88 -8.25
CA ARG A 564 -2.77 -26.21 -7.75
C ARG A 564 -2.28 -27.05 -8.92
N LEU A 565 -0.98 -27.30 -8.97
CA LEU A 565 -0.39 -28.21 -9.94
C LEU A 565 -0.77 -29.67 -9.61
N ASP A 566 -0.67 -30.55 -10.58
CA ASP A 566 -0.70 -31.99 -10.29
C ASP A 566 0.53 -32.39 -9.44
N GLU A 567 0.41 -33.46 -8.64
CA GLU A 567 1.42 -33.85 -7.65
C GLU A 567 2.80 -34.14 -8.26
N ALA A 568 2.83 -34.74 -9.45
CA ALA A 568 4.08 -35.05 -10.11
C ALA A 568 4.78 -33.80 -10.63
N SER A 569 4.02 -32.81 -11.17
CA SER A 569 4.55 -31.53 -11.60
C SER A 569 5.06 -30.71 -10.41
N LEU A 570 4.31 -30.67 -9.30
CA LEU A 570 4.73 -29.97 -8.09
C LEU A 570 6.03 -30.57 -7.51
N THR A 571 6.08 -31.89 -7.39
CA THR A 571 7.25 -32.59 -6.82
C THR A 571 8.49 -32.39 -7.68
N THR A 572 8.41 -32.67 -8.99
CA THR A 572 9.53 -32.50 -9.92
C THR A 572 9.95 -31.04 -10.03
N GLY A 573 8.96 -30.11 -10.07
CA GLY A 573 9.22 -28.68 -10.14
C GLY A 573 9.97 -28.15 -8.92
N LEU A 574 9.58 -28.55 -7.70
CA LEU A 574 10.27 -28.16 -6.47
C LEU A 574 11.67 -28.79 -6.35
N GLU A 575 11.85 -30.04 -6.82
CA GLU A 575 13.16 -30.71 -6.85
C GLU A 575 14.13 -30.07 -7.83
N HIS A 576 13.64 -29.50 -8.92
CA HIS A 576 14.41 -28.88 -9.99
C HIS A 576 14.14 -27.38 -10.16
N VAL A 577 13.72 -26.68 -9.09
CA VAL A 577 13.34 -25.26 -9.14
C VAL A 577 14.49 -24.36 -9.62
N ASP A 578 15.72 -24.74 -9.31
CA ASP A 578 16.96 -24.07 -9.77
C ASP A 578 17.33 -24.37 -11.24
N ALA A 579 16.59 -25.26 -11.90
CA ALA A 579 16.79 -25.60 -13.31
C ALA A 579 15.96 -24.71 -14.26
N PHE A 580 14.95 -23.99 -13.80
CA PHE A 580 14.22 -23.02 -14.63
C PHE A 580 15.15 -21.92 -15.14
N THR A 581 15.10 -21.63 -16.43
CA THR A 581 15.91 -20.60 -17.07
C THR A 581 15.34 -19.18 -16.88
N GLU A 582 14.03 -19.09 -16.67
CA GLU A 582 13.30 -17.82 -16.52
C GLU A 582 12.76 -17.67 -15.09
N SER A 583 12.67 -16.42 -14.60
CA SER A 583 12.18 -16.12 -13.25
C SER A 583 10.68 -16.29 -13.12
N LEU A 584 9.87 -15.89 -14.11
CA LEU A 584 8.41 -15.91 -14.01
C LEU A 584 7.84 -17.35 -13.78
N PRO A 585 8.16 -18.39 -14.59
CA PRO A 585 7.64 -19.73 -14.32
C PRO A 585 8.15 -20.31 -13.01
N ARG A 586 9.39 -19.97 -12.58
CA ARG A 586 9.91 -20.32 -11.25
C ARG A 586 9.10 -19.65 -10.15
N SER A 587 8.80 -18.37 -10.30
CA SER A 587 7.99 -17.59 -9.37
C SER A 587 6.56 -18.14 -9.25
N ILE A 588 5.91 -18.50 -10.37
CA ILE A 588 4.57 -19.09 -10.39
C ILE A 588 4.55 -20.43 -9.65
N LEU A 589 5.53 -21.29 -9.88
CA LEU A 589 5.66 -22.55 -9.15
C LEU A 589 5.81 -22.33 -7.65
N LEU A 590 6.69 -21.40 -7.26
CA LEU A 590 6.94 -21.10 -5.84
C LEU A 590 5.75 -20.40 -5.19
N ALA A 591 5.01 -19.55 -5.91
CA ALA A 591 3.77 -18.95 -5.42
C ALA A 591 2.67 -20.02 -5.21
N SER A 592 2.52 -20.96 -6.15
CA SER A 592 1.61 -22.11 -5.97
C SER A 592 1.98 -22.96 -4.75
N ALA A 593 3.27 -23.24 -4.55
CA ALA A 593 3.74 -23.98 -3.38
C ALA A 593 3.53 -23.20 -2.09
N TRP A 594 3.72 -21.88 -2.10
CA TRP A 594 3.47 -21.00 -0.95
C TRP A 594 2.00 -21.00 -0.54
N ASP A 595 1.08 -20.92 -1.51
CA ASP A 595 -0.35 -21.01 -1.23
C ASP A 595 -0.74 -22.37 -0.63
N LEU A 596 -0.11 -23.45 -1.09
CA LEU A 596 -0.31 -24.78 -0.49
C LEU A 596 0.17 -24.85 0.96
N VAL A 597 1.29 -24.19 1.30
CA VAL A 597 1.77 -24.11 2.71
C VAL A 597 0.78 -23.34 3.55
N ARG A 598 0.32 -22.18 3.09
CA ARG A 598 -0.65 -21.35 3.79
C ARG A 598 -1.99 -22.03 4.04
N ASP A 599 -2.40 -22.90 3.12
CA ASP A 599 -3.66 -23.65 3.23
C ASP A 599 -3.48 -24.99 3.99
N GLY A 600 -2.28 -25.29 4.47
CA GLY A 600 -2.00 -26.56 5.17
C GLY A 600 -2.05 -27.79 4.26
N GLU A 601 -1.81 -27.63 2.95
CA GLU A 601 -1.74 -28.71 1.95
C GLU A 601 -0.29 -29.15 1.63
N LEU A 602 0.71 -28.34 2.00
CA LEU A 602 2.14 -28.63 1.78
C LEU A 602 2.94 -28.34 3.04
N PRO A 603 3.83 -29.22 3.51
CA PRO A 603 4.74 -28.92 4.61
C PRO A 603 5.63 -27.72 4.33
N ALA A 604 5.78 -26.82 5.32
CA ALA A 604 6.60 -25.62 5.21
C ALA A 604 8.07 -25.94 4.93
N SER A 605 8.58 -27.06 5.46
CA SER A 605 9.94 -27.57 5.23
C SER A 605 10.21 -27.88 3.75
N ARG A 606 9.22 -28.38 2.99
CA ARG A 606 9.36 -28.62 1.55
C ARG A 606 9.50 -27.32 0.76
N PHE A 607 8.70 -26.31 1.10
CA PHE A 607 8.81 -24.98 0.51
C PHE A 607 10.16 -24.34 0.85
N LEU A 608 10.59 -24.39 2.11
CA LEU A 608 11.84 -23.83 2.59
C LEU A 608 13.05 -24.41 1.82
N ALA A 609 13.07 -25.73 1.61
CA ALA A 609 14.11 -26.39 0.83
C ALA A 609 14.14 -25.95 -0.64
N ALA A 610 12.96 -25.76 -1.26
CA ALA A 610 12.85 -25.28 -2.63
C ALA A 610 13.26 -23.79 -2.74
N ALA A 611 12.83 -22.93 -1.82
CA ALA A 611 13.17 -21.51 -1.79
C ALA A 611 14.69 -21.31 -1.66
N LEU A 612 15.36 -22.01 -0.73
CA LEU A 612 16.81 -21.98 -0.59
C LEU A 612 17.56 -22.49 -1.83
N ARG A 613 16.95 -23.42 -2.56
CA ARG A 613 17.52 -23.91 -3.84
C ARG A 613 17.35 -22.86 -4.94
N ALA A 614 16.17 -22.22 -5.04
CA ALA A 614 15.90 -21.17 -6.01
C ALA A 614 16.82 -19.96 -5.85
N LEU A 615 17.12 -19.57 -4.61
CA LEU A 615 18.04 -18.44 -4.28
C LEU A 615 19.47 -18.65 -4.81
N ARG A 616 19.87 -19.86 -5.23
CA ARG A 616 21.20 -20.11 -5.84
C ARG A 616 21.35 -19.53 -7.23
N VAL A 617 20.23 -19.36 -7.94
CA VAL A 617 20.19 -18.99 -9.35
C VAL A 617 19.33 -17.76 -9.63
N GLU A 618 18.51 -17.34 -8.66
CA GLU A 618 17.62 -16.21 -8.82
C GLU A 618 18.38 -14.90 -8.84
N ALA A 619 18.14 -14.12 -9.90
CA ALA A 619 18.75 -12.81 -10.08
C ALA A 619 17.73 -11.66 -10.03
N HIS A 620 16.43 -11.96 -10.14
CA HIS A 620 15.38 -10.95 -10.09
C HIS A 620 15.21 -10.47 -8.64
N SER A 621 15.51 -9.20 -8.39
CA SER A 621 15.61 -8.62 -7.05
C SER A 621 14.32 -8.81 -6.22
N SER A 622 13.17 -8.55 -6.83
CA SER A 622 11.86 -8.67 -6.16
C SER A 622 11.49 -10.12 -5.85
N VAL A 623 11.91 -11.08 -6.69
CA VAL A 623 11.73 -12.51 -6.40
C VAL A 623 12.62 -12.95 -5.24
N VAL A 624 13.88 -12.51 -5.20
CA VAL A 624 14.77 -12.76 -4.04
C VAL A 624 14.15 -12.19 -2.77
N GLN A 625 13.68 -10.95 -2.78
CA GLN A 625 13.02 -10.31 -1.64
C GLN A 625 11.78 -11.09 -1.19
N GLY A 626 10.90 -11.46 -2.12
CA GLY A 626 9.70 -12.22 -1.81
C GLY A 626 9.99 -13.59 -1.20
N LEU A 627 11.00 -14.30 -1.72
CA LEU A 627 11.43 -15.59 -1.17
C LEU A 627 12.01 -15.47 0.24
N LEU A 628 12.87 -14.48 0.48
CA LEU A 628 13.44 -14.23 1.81
C LEU A 628 12.36 -13.89 2.83
N GLY A 629 11.36 -13.08 2.46
CA GLY A 629 10.21 -12.80 3.31
C GLY A 629 9.41 -14.06 3.66
N ARG A 630 9.13 -14.93 2.67
CA ARG A 630 8.42 -16.20 2.89
C ARG A 630 9.23 -17.19 3.75
N ILE A 631 10.56 -17.21 3.59
CA ILE A 631 11.47 -17.97 4.47
C ILE A 631 11.31 -17.50 5.90
N THR A 632 11.32 -16.20 6.15
CA THR A 632 11.13 -15.61 7.49
C THR A 632 9.80 -16.06 8.10
N VAL A 633 8.70 -16.02 7.34
CA VAL A 633 7.39 -16.47 7.82
C VAL A 633 7.38 -17.98 8.15
N CYS A 634 7.99 -18.83 7.32
CA CYS A 634 8.14 -20.25 7.64
C CYS A 634 8.84 -20.46 8.97
N LEU A 635 10.00 -19.81 9.17
CA LEU A 635 10.83 -19.96 10.39
C LEU A 635 10.15 -19.40 11.63
N SER A 636 9.45 -18.25 11.49
CA SER A 636 8.84 -17.57 12.63
C SER A 636 7.50 -18.18 13.06
N HIS A 637 6.73 -18.77 12.09
CA HIS A 637 5.33 -19.09 12.33
C HIS A 637 4.92 -20.50 11.90
N TYR A 638 5.28 -20.97 10.68
CA TYR A 638 4.67 -22.16 10.08
C TYR A 638 5.30 -23.49 10.49
N LEU A 639 6.53 -23.46 10.99
CA LEU A 639 7.15 -24.66 11.57
C LEU A 639 6.69 -24.85 13.02
N PRO A 640 6.47 -26.13 13.49
CA PRO A 640 6.26 -26.43 14.90
C PRO A 640 7.39 -25.92 15.79
N GLN A 641 7.06 -25.60 17.05
CA GLN A 641 8.02 -25.02 17.99
C GLN A 641 9.28 -25.86 18.18
N GLU A 642 9.13 -27.21 18.20
CA GLU A 642 10.24 -28.14 18.35
C GLU A 642 11.20 -28.18 17.16
N ASP A 643 10.73 -27.88 15.94
CA ASP A 643 11.51 -27.96 14.70
C ASP A 643 12.25 -26.66 14.38
N ARG A 644 11.73 -25.53 14.85
CA ARG A 644 12.26 -24.18 14.55
C ARG A 644 13.76 -24.02 14.84
N PRO A 645 14.31 -24.42 16.00
CA PRO A 645 15.74 -24.18 16.29
C PRO A 645 16.67 -24.86 15.29
N VAL A 646 16.30 -26.07 14.83
CA VAL A 646 17.09 -26.79 13.83
C VAL A 646 16.95 -26.14 12.45
N ALA A 647 15.72 -25.79 12.06
CA ALA A 647 15.42 -25.17 10.77
C ALA A 647 16.06 -23.77 10.64
N VAL A 648 15.97 -22.93 11.68
CA VAL A 648 16.61 -21.59 11.72
C VAL A 648 18.12 -21.73 11.55
N THR A 649 18.76 -22.65 12.31
CA THR A 649 20.20 -22.86 12.21
C THR A 649 20.63 -23.29 10.81
N ALA A 650 19.95 -24.30 10.24
CA ALA A 650 20.28 -24.83 8.91
C ALA A 650 20.02 -23.79 7.80
N THR A 651 18.94 -23.01 7.94
CA THR A 651 18.63 -21.93 6.98
C THR A 651 19.66 -20.82 7.04
N ALA A 652 20.05 -20.37 8.24
CA ALA A 652 21.06 -19.34 8.41
C ALA A 652 22.45 -19.81 7.86
N ASP A 653 22.81 -21.08 8.03
CA ASP A 653 24.02 -21.66 7.43
C ASP A 653 23.96 -21.65 5.89
N ALA A 654 22.79 -22.00 5.33
CA ALA A 654 22.57 -21.98 3.88
C ALA A 654 22.64 -20.53 3.33
N LEU A 655 21.99 -19.58 3.99
CA LEU A 655 22.02 -18.16 3.61
C LEU A 655 23.45 -17.60 3.72
N LEU A 656 24.20 -17.95 4.76
CA LEU A 656 25.61 -17.54 4.91
C LEU A 656 26.49 -18.09 3.78
N ALA A 657 26.27 -19.34 3.39
CA ALA A 657 26.96 -19.94 2.26
C ALA A 657 26.61 -19.24 0.93
N LEU A 658 25.32 -18.92 0.73
CA LEU A 658 24.84 -18.18 -0.45
C LEU A 658 25.42 -16.76 -0.49
N ALA A 659 25.41 -16.02 0.62
CA ALA A 659 25.97 -14.67 0.71
C ALA A 659 27.47 -14.63 0.36
N ARG A 660 28.23 -15.67 0.79
CA ARG A 660 29.66 -15.81 0.47
C ARG A 660 29.93 -16.20 -0.99
N ALA A 661 28.98 -16.92 -1.62
CA ALA A 661 29.09 -17.40 -2.98
C ALA A 661 28.51 -16.43 -4.02
N ALA A 662 27.69 -15.48 -3.59
CA ALA A 662 27.07 -14.49 -4.47
C ALA A 662 28.13 -13.61 -5.16
N GLU A 663 27.81 -13.12 -6.35
CA GLU A 663 28.68 -12.18 -7.09
C GLU A 663 29.00 -10.96 -6.23
N ALA A 664 30.28 -10.63 -6.17
CA ALA A 664 30.79 -9.55 -5.33
C ALA A 664 30.11 -8.21 -5.66
N GLY A 665 29.51 -7.59 -4.67
CA GLY A 665 28.79 -6.33 -4.81
C GLY A 665 27.46 -6.43 -5.56
N SER A 666 26.93 -7.65 -5.80
CA SER A 666 25.61 -7.83 -6.43
C SER A 666 24.48 -7.43 -5.50
N ASP A 667 23.31 -7.20 -6.08
CA ASP A 667 22.07 -6.98 -5.35
C ASP A 667 21.69 -8.20 -4.48
N ALA A 668 21.79 -9.39 -5.04
CA ALA A 668 21.52 -10.64 -4.32
C ALA A 668 22.47 -10.81 -3.11
N GLN A 669 23.76 -10.41 -3.23
CA GLN A 669 24.70 -10.44 -2.10
C GLN A 669 24.21 -9.55 -0.95
N LEU A 670 23.76 -8.33 -1.24
CA LEU A 670 23.25 -7.39 -0.24
C LEU A 670 22.01 -7.95 0.46
N GLN A 671 21.04 -8.47 -0.29
CA GLN A 671 19.83 -9.08 0.28
C GLN A 671 20.13 -10.30 1.14
N LEU A 672 21.03 -11.17 0.68
CA LEU A 672 21.46 -12.36 1.43
C LEU A 672 22.21 -12.00 2.72
N VAL A 673 23.06 -10.98 2.71
CA VAL A 673 23.74 -10.47 3.92
C VAL A 673 22.75 -9.98 4.97
N ARG A 674 21.70 -9.25 4.54
CA ARG A 674 20.60 -8.82 5.41
C ARG A 674 19.88 -10.00 6.03
N ALA A 675 19.51 -10.99 5.19
CA ALA A 675 18.83 -12.19 5.65
C ALA A 675 19.70 -13.03 6.62
N VAL A 676 21.03 -13.08 6.41
CA VAL A 676 21.94 -13.71 7.39
C VAL A 676 21.89 -12.99 8.73
N ALA A 677 21.89 -11.65 8.75
CA ALA A 677 21.80 -10.89 9.99
C ALA A 677 20.48 -11.15 10.73
N ASP A 678 19.36 -11.21 10.01
CA ASP A 678 18.04 -11.46 10.58
C ASP A 678 17.94 -12.86 11.25
N HIS A 679 18.60 -13.88 10.68
CA HIS A 679 18.44 -15.27 11.10
C HIS A 679 19.67 -15.87 11.83
N ALA A 680 20.79 -15.16 12.01
CA ALA A 680 22.00 -15.66 12.65
C ALA A 680 21.78 -16.07 14.12
N VAL A 681 22.04 -17.33 14.46
CA VAL A 681 21.85 -17.89 15.83
C VAL A 681 23.12 -18.47 16.41
N THR A 682 23.97 -19.11 15.60
CA THR A 682 25.19 -19.76 16.09
C THR A 682 26.32 -18.72 16.27
N GLU A 683 27.36 -19.13 17.03
CA GLU A 683 28.54 -18.29 17.20
C GLU A 683 29.25 -18.00 15.86
N GLU A 684 29.35 -19.00 14.97
CA GLU A 684 29.97 -18.81 13.64
C GLU A 684 29.22 -17.77 12.81
N GLN A 685 27.90 -17.86 12.75
CA GLN A 685 27.04 -16.94 12.01
C GLN A 685 27.11 -15.51 12.57
N THR A 686 26.97 -15.36 13.89
CA THR A 686 27.03 -14.03 14.54
C THR A 686 28.43 -13.40 14.49
N VAL A 687 29.50 -14.21 14.55
CA VAL A 687 30.88 -13.74 14.33
C VAL A 687 31.06 -13.24 12.90
N ALA A 688 30.46 -13.88 11.89
CA ALA A 688 30.51 -13.41 10.51
C ALA A 688 29.80 -12.05 10.38
N VAL A 689 28.60 -11.90 10.94
CA VAL A 689 27.84 -10.62 10.94
C VAL A 689 28.64 -9.51 11.65
N ALA A 690 29.21 -9.79 12.82
CA ALA A 690 30.04 -8.84 13.56
C ALA A 690 31.33 -8.47 12.81
N ALA A 691 31.92 -9.42 12.10
CA ALA A 691 33.12 -9.18 11.27
C ALA A 691 32.80 -8.28 10.06
N TRP A 692 31.62 -8.44 9.45
CA TRP A 692 31.15 -7.52 8.40
C TRP A 692 30.90 -6.12 8.97
N LEU A 693 30.17 -6.00 10.06
CA LEU A 693 29.86 -4.72 10.72
C LEU A 693 31.14 -3.95 11.11
N SER A 694 32.11 -4.63 11.68
CA SER A 694 33.38 -4.02 12.08
C SER A 694 34.40 -3.82 10.95
N GLY A 695 34.16 -4.43 9.78
CA GLY A 695 35.10 -4.44 8.67
C GLY A 695 36.38 -5.30 8.90
N SER A 696 36.38 -6.14 9.95
CA SER A 696 37.54 -6.98 10.27
C SER A 696 37.72 -8.15 9.30
N GLN A 697 36.65 -8.64 8.69
CA GLN A 697 36.62 -9.61 7.60
C GLN A 697 35.58 -9.18 6.58
N PRO A 698 35.87 -8.18 5.73
CA PRO A 698 34.94 -7.69 4.76
C PRO A 698 34.60 -8.77 3.73
N LEU A 699 33.33 -8.81 3.30
CA LEU A 699 32.94 -9.59 2.15
C LEU A 699 33.28 -8.81 0.88
N GLU A 700 33.91 -9.47 -0.11
CA GLU A 700 34.33 -8.82 -1.34
C GLU A 700 33.14 -8.12 -2.03
N GLY A 701 33.31 -6.87 -2.42
CA GLY A 701 32.31 -6.03 -3.09
C GLY A 701 31.19 -5.50 -2.17
N LEU A 702 31.06 -5.98 -0.94
CA LEU A 702 30.06 -5.48 0.00
C LEU A 702 30.46 -4.13 0.59
N VAL A 703 29.65 -3.11 0.36
CA VAL A 703 29.78 -1.81 1.02
C VAL A 703 28.86 -1.80 2.24
N VAL A 704 29.46 -1.70 3.42
CA VAL A 704 28.70 -1.60 4.69
C VAL A 704 28.47 -0.12 4.98
N ASP A 705 27.41 0.41 4.36
CA ASP A 705 26.93 1.77 4.53
C ASP A 705 26.11 1.93 5.83
N GLN A 706 25.52 3.11 6.05
CA GLN A 706 24.87 3.44 7.31
C GLN A 706 23.62 2.56 7.58
N ASP A 707 22.81 2.27 6.54
CA ASP A 707 21.61 1.46 6.75
C ASP A 707 21.96 -0.01 6.96
N LEU A 708 22.92 -0.55 6.18
CA LEU A 708 23.38 -1.92 6.39
C LEU A 708 24.02 -2.10 7.78
N ARG A 709 24.73 -1.08 8.29
CA ARG A 709 25.26 -1.10 9.66
C ARG A 709 24.17 -1.32 10.70
N TRP A 710 23.07 -0.57 10.57
CA TRP A 710 21.91 -0.74 11.46
C TRP A 710 21.29 -2.13 11.35
N GLU A 711 21.16 -2.66 10.14
CA GLU A 711 20.58 -4.00 9.93
C GLU A 711 21.46 -5.10 10.54
N LEU A 712 22.77 -5.03 10.32
CA LEU A 712 23.73 -5.97 10.95
C LEU A 712 23.70 -5.85 12.48
N LEU A 713 23.64 -4.64 13.03
CA LEU A 713 23.59 -4.41 14.49
C LEU A 713 22.29 -4.94 15.08
N ILE A 714 21.12 -4.65 14.45
CA ILE A 714 19.82 -5.14 14.91
C ILE A 714 19.81 -6.67 14.96
N GLY A 715 20.34 -7.34 13.92
CA GLY A 715 20.50 -8.79 13.91
C GLY A 715 21.35 -9.33 15.07
N LEU A 716 22.49 -8.67 15.38
CA LEU A 716 23.33 -9.01 16.53
C LEU A 716 22.61 -8.78 17.86
N VAL A 717 21.84 -7.70 17.98
CA VAL A 717 21.01 -7.41 19.17
C VAL A 717 19.94 -8.50 19.36
N ALA A 718 19.21 -8.84 18.31
CA ALA A 718 18.21 -9.91 18.35
C ALA A 718 18.82 -11.28 18.67
N ALA A 719 20.07 -11.51 18.31
CA ALA A 719 20.85 -12.69 18.67
C ALA A 719 21.43 -12.65 20.11
N GLY A 720 21.24 -11.56 20.84
CA GLY A 720 21.82 -11.35 22.18
C GLY A 720 23.34 -11.21 22.19
N ARG A 721 23.95 -10.72 21.07
CA ARG A 721 25.38 -10.52 20.88
C ARG A 721 25.80 -9.05 20.91
N ALA A 722 24.86 -8.14 20.94
CA ALA A 722 25.04 -6.71 21.13
C ALA A 722 23.93 -6.19 22.06
N GLY A 723 24.14 -5.03 22.67
CA GLY A 723 23.22 -4.43 23.62
C GLY A 723 23.18 -2.91 23.56
N GLU A 724 22.78 -2.26 24.65
CA GLU A 724 22.59 -0.81 24.71
C GLU A 724 23.85 -0.02 24.39
N ASP A 725 25.05 -0.51 24.79
CA ASP A 725 26.31 0.22 24.53
C ASP A 725 26.57 0.34 23.03
N GLU A 726 26.36 -0.74 22.26
CA GLU A 726 26.52 -0.76 20.81
C GLU A 726 25.42 0.04 20.10
N ILE A 727 24.18 -0.05 20.58
CA ILE A 727 23.05 0.72 20.07
C ILE A 727 23.31 2.23 20.23
N ALA A 728 23.68 2.67 21.44
CA ALA A 728 23.96 4.08 21.73
C ALA A 728 25.20 4.59 20.96
N ALA A 729 26.20 3.73 20.76
CA ALA A 729 27.36 4.08 19.92
C ALA A 729 26.95 4.32 18.47
N GLU A 730 26.10 3.48 17.88
CA GLU A 730 25.65 3.64 16.50
C GLU A 730 24.67 4.81 16.36
N GLU A 731 23.76 5.03 17.33
CA GLU A 731 22.87 6.20 17.39
C GLU A 731 23.66 7.53 17.45
N SER A 732 24.78 7.53 18.17
CA SER A 732 25.68 8.69 18.23
C SER A 732 26.42 8.96 16.90
N ARG A 733 26.51 7.97 16.01
CA ARG A 733 27.08 8.11 14.65
C ARG A 733 26.02 8.54 13.64
N ASP A 734 24.75 8.18 13.85
CA ASP A 734 23.64 8.47 12.97
C ASP A 734 22.59 9.33 13.71
N LEU A 735 22.78 10.64 13.66
CA LEU A 735 21.93 11.61 14.34
C LEU A 735 20.64 11.93 13.57
N THR A 736 20.40 11.26 12.45
CA THR A 736 19.23 11.44 11.61
C THR A 736 17.97 10.85 12.25
N THR A 737 16.79 11.20 11.73
CA THR A 737 15.50 10.59 12.09
C THR A 737 15.57 9.06 11.97
N THR A 738 16.03 8.56 10.81
CA THR A 738 16.18 7.13 10.55
C THR A 738 17.09 6.46 11.58
N GLY A 739 18.18 7.13 12.01
CA GLY A 739 19.06 6.63 13.07
C GLY A 739 18.31 6.43 14.40
N ARG A 740 17.48 7.39 14.80
CA ARG A 740 16.64 7.29 16.02
C ARG A 740 15.60 6.18 15.92
N GLU A 741 14.95 6.04 14.77
CA GLU A 741 13.98 4.99 14.48
C GLU A 741 14.62 3.60 14.54
N ARG A 742 15.80 3.43 13.93
CA ARG A 742 16.56 2.19 13.96
C ARG A 742 17.06 1.85 15.38
N ALA A 743 17.47 2.86 16.16
CA ALA A 743 17.83 2.67 17.57
C ALA A 743 16.62 2.21 18.40
N ALA A 744 15.43 2.76 18.16
CA ALA A 744 14.19 2.30 18.77
C ALA A 744 13.87 0.84 18.41
N GLN A 745 14.01 0.47 17.14
CA GLN A 745 13.86 -0.91 16.67
C GLN A 745 14.86 -1.84 17.37
N ALA A 746 16.14 -1.45 17.42
CA ALA A 746 17.20 -2.25 18.05
C ALA A 746 16.90 -2.51 19.53
N ARG A 747 16.51 -1.47 20.30
CA ARG A 747 16.14 -1.60 21.71
C ARG A 747 14.95 -2.55 21.92
N ALA A 748 13.94 -2.46 21.06
CA ALA A 748 12.78 -3.35 21.08
C ALA A 748 13.12 -4.79 20.64
N SER A 749 14.21 -4.99 19.87
CA SER A 749 14.68 -6.31 19.43
C SER A 749 15.48 -7.07 20.49
N VAL A 750 15.88 -6.43 21.61
CA VAL A 750 16.60 -7.10 22.68
C VAL A 750 15.79 -8.30 23.20
N PRO A 751 16.35 -9.54 23.20
CA PRO A 751 15.59 -10.76 23.48
C PRO A 751 15.44 -11.03 24.99
N THR A 752 14.89 -10.07 25.74
CA THR A 752 14.59 -10.21 27.16
C THR A 752 13.17 -9.75 27.50
N ALA A 753 12.61 -10.32 28.57
CA ALA A 753 11.27 -9.97 29.04
C ALA A 753 11.17 -8.48 29.41
N GLU A 754 12.22 -7.90 29.99
CA GLU A 754 12.29 -6.51 30.40
C GLU A 754 12.24 -5.57 29.18
N ALA A 755 12.98 -5.89 28.12
CA ALA A 755 13.00 -5.09 26.88
C ALA A 755 11.66 -5.16 26.17
N LYS A 756 11.04 -6.35 26.04
CA LYS A 756 9.71 -6.51 25.45
C LYS A 756 8.65 -5.76 26.27
N ALA A 757 8.68 -5.82 27.59
CA ALA A 757 7.77 -5.06 28.46
C ALA A 757 7.99 -3.55 28.37
N ALA A 758 9.22 -3.08 28.17
CA ALA A 758 9.51 -1.67 27.95
C ALA A 758 9.00 -1.18 26.60
N ALA A 759 9.19 -1.96 25.52
CA ALA A 759 8.67 -1.67 24.20
C ALA A 759 7.13 -1.62 24.20
N TRP A 760 6.48 -2.63 24.81
CA TRP A 760 5.02 -2.67 24.97
C TRP A 760 4.48 -1.42 25.63
N ARG A 761 5.01 -1.08 26.82
CA ARG A 761 4.57 0.11 27.58
C ARG A 761 4.72 1.38 26.74
N ARG A 762 5.84 1.53 26.06
CA ARG A 762 6.07 2.69 25.21
C ARG A 762 5.06 2.78 24.05
N LEU A 763 4.76 1.65 23.40
CA LEU A 763 3.77 1.57 22.31
C LEU A 763 2.34 1.88 22.76
N VAL A 764 1.96 1.39 23.95
CA VAL A 764 0.60 1.53 24.47
C VAL A 764 0.38 2.87 25.16
N GLU A 765 1.35 3.33 25.99
CA GLU A 765 1.19 4.51 26.86
C GLU A 765 1.57 5.83 26.18
N ASP A 766 2.53 5.82 25.23
CA ASP A 766 3.01 7.05 24.57
C ASP A 766 2.16 7.38 23.33
N ALA A 767 1.15 8.22 23.54
CA ALA A 767 0.30 8.71 22.44
C ALA A 767 0.97 9.75 21.52
N SER A 768 2.14 10.23 21.92
CA SER A 768 2.90 11.25 21.17
C SER A 768 3.99 10.64 20.28
N MET A 769 4.13 9.31 20.30
CA MET A 769 5.15 8.61 19.50
C MET A 769 4.89 8.85 18.01
N PRO A 770 5.89 9.31 17.25
CA PRO A 770 5.76 9.42 15.80
C PRO A 770 5.46 8.07 15.12
N ASN A 771 4.69 8.09 14.04
CA ASN A 771 4.24 6.89 13.33
C ASN A 771 5.38 5.95 12.90
N GLU A 772 6.44 6.45 12.25
CA GLU A 772 7.57 5.62 11.84
C GLU A 772 8.34 5.03 13.04
N THR A 773 8.53 5.79 14.11
CA THR A 773 9.11 5.27 15.36
C THR A 773 8.23 4.15 15.94
N GLN A 774 6.90 4.28 15.85
CA GLN A 774 5.95 3.25 16.28
C GLN A 774 6.15 1.97 15.44
N VAL A 775 6.14 2.08 14.12
CA VAL A 775 6.32 0.94 13.19
C VAL A 775 7.66 0.23 13.44
N LYS A 776 8.76 0.97 13.58
CA LYS A 776 10.08 0.37 13.86
C LYS A 776 10.14 -0.29 15.25
N THR A 777 9.50 0.32 16.25
CA THR A 777 9.43 -0.28 17.60
C THR A 777 8.60 -1.57 17.58
N LEU A 778 7.45 -1.59 16.87
CA LEU A 778 6.62 -2.78 16.65
C LEU A 778 7.41 -3.90 15.96
N ARG A 779 8.17 -3.56 14.92
CA ARG A 779 9.01 -4.53 14.22
C ARG A 779 10.04 -5.17 15.17
N GLY A 780 10.70 -4.36 16.00
CA GLY A 780 11.64 -4.88 17.02
C GLY A 780 10.95 -5.70 18.11
N PHE A 781 9.76 -5.28 18.56
CA PHE A 781 8.96 -6.02 19.55
C PHE A 781 8.60 -7.43 19.05
N ARG A 782 8.23 -7.57 17.77
CA ARG A 782 7.88 -8.87 17.14
C ARG A 782 9.08 -9.75 16.79
N SER A 783 10.30 -9.26 16.89
CA SER A 783 11.54 -10.03 16.61
C SER A 783 11.78 -11.04 17.73
N VAL A 784 11.13 -12.21 17.64
CA VAL A 784 11.13 -13.28 18.65
C VAL A 784 11.23 -14.69 18.04
N GLU A 785 11.72 -14.83 16.82
CA GLU A 785 11.85 -16.14 16.15
C GLU A 785 12.50 -17.20 17.02
N ARG A 786 13.43 -16.78 17.88
CA ARG A 786 14.23 -17.64 18.77
C ARG A 786 13.59 -17.85 20.13
N ASN A 787 12.74 -16.93 20.56
CA ASN A 787 12.19 -16.87 21.92
C ASN A 787 10.71 -16.46 21.89
N PRO A 788 9.82 -17.19 21.19
CA PRO A 788 8.42 -16.81 21.03
C PRO A 788 7.67 -16.73 22.37
N GLU A 789 8.17 -17.40 23.42
CA GLU A 789 7.64 -17.34 24.77
C GLU A 789 7.68 -15.93 25.38
N LEU A 790 8.55 -15.04 24.87
CA LEU A 790 8.62 -13.65 25.32
C LEU A 790 7.36 -12.86 25.02
N LEU A 791 6.54 -13.29 24.03
CA LEU A 791 5.29 -12.63 23.67
C LEU A 791 4.06 -13.20 24.39
N VAL A 792 4.16 -14.32 25.06
CA VAL A 792 3.04 -14.95 25.77
C VAL A 792 2.33 -14.00 26.74
N PRO A 793 3.02 -13.21 27.58
CA PRO A 793 2.35 -12.27 28.50
C PRO A 793 1.49 -11.23 27.80
N PHE A 794 1.80 -10.88 26.55
CA PHE A 794 1.13 -9.80 25.81
C PHE A 794 -0.13 -10.26 25.10
N ILE A 795 -0.47 -11.55 25.07
CA ILE A 795 -1.74 -12.07 24.55
C ILE A 795 -2.91 -11.52 25.37
N GLU A 796 -2.85 -11.64 26.70
CA GLU A 796 -3.87 -11.11 27.60
C GLU A 796 -3.83 -9.57 27.67
N GLU A 797 -2.63 -8.99 27.60
CA GLU A 797 -2.44 -7.54 27.57
C GLU A 797 -3.10 -6.92 26.35
N TYR A 798 -2.93 -7.53 25.17
CA TYR A 798 -3.55 -7.08 23.91
C TYR A 798 -5.08 -7.02 24.03
N VAL A 799 -5.70 -8.09 24.49
CA VAL A 799 -7.16 -8.18 24.67
C VAL A 799 -7.67 -7.11 25.65
N ARG A 800 -6.87 -6.76 26.67
CA ARG A 800 -7.24 -5.75 27.67
C ARG A 800 -7.09 -4.32 27.14
N GLU A 801 -6.07 -4.03 26.33
CA GLU A 801 -5.72 -2.69 25.91
C GLU A 801 -6.36 -2.29 24.55
N ALA A 802 -6.90 -3.24 23.79
CA ALA A 802 -7.38 -3.01 22.42
C ALA A 802 -8.43 -1.88 22.33
N ASP A 803 -9.42 -1.85 23.24
CA ASP A 803 -10.47 -0.84 23.26
C ASP A 803 -9.89 0.57 23.51
N ALA A 804 -8.97 0.69 24.49
CA ALA A 804 -8.35 1.98 24.81
C ALA A 804 -7.46 2.48 23.65
N LEU A 805 -6.77 1.59 22.95
CA LEU A 805 -6.00 1.94 21.76
C LEU A 805 -6.89 2.46 20.64
N TRP A 806 -8.01 1.79 20.38
CA TRP A 806 -8.98 2.24 19.37
C TRP A 806 -9.60 3.60 19.71
N GLU A 807 -9.93 3.84 20.98
CA GLU A 807 -10.60 5.08 21.42
C GLU A 807 -9.68 6.29 21.49
N THR A 808 -8.37 6.09 21.74
CA THR A 808 -7.44 7.18 22.09
C THR A 808 -6.44 7.53 21.00
N ARG A 809 -6.36 6.75 19.93
CA ARG A 809 -5.45 6.99 18.80
C ARG A 809 -6.22 7.44 17.56
N THR A 810 -5.52 8.06 16.61
CA THR A 810 -6.05 8.24 15.26
C THR A 810 -6.21 6.88 14.58
N PHE A 811 -6.98 6.81 13.50
CA PHE A 811 -7.29 5.54 12.86
C PHE A 811 -6.01 4.77 12.47
N HIS A 812 -5.11 5.40 11.72
CA HIS A 812 -3.87 4.74 11.28
C HIS A 812 -2.96 4.30 12.42
N MET A 813 -2.87 5.11 13.49
CA MET A 813 -2.08 4.76 14.66
C MET A 813 -2.70 3.58 15.42
N ALA A 814 -4.03 3.53 15.52
CA ALA A 814 -4.76 2.42 16.13
C ALA A 814 -4.62 1.13 15.30
N GLU A 815 -4.80 1.22 13.99
CA GLU A 815 -4.66 0.10 13.05
C GLU A 815 -3.26 -0.52 13.12
N ASN A 816 -2.20 0.30 13.02
CA ASN A 816 -0.82 -0.16 13.14
C ASN A 816 -0.56 -0.89 14.47
N LEU A 817 -1.06 -0.32 15.58
CA LEU A 817 -0.90 -0.96 16.89
C LEU A 817 -1.69 -2.26 16.99
N LEU A 818 -2.96 -2.25 16.64
CA LEU A 818 -3.84 -3.42 16.77
C LEU A 818 -3.43 -4.58 15.85
N THR A 819 -2.93 -4.27 14.66
CA THR A 819 -2.41 -5.28 13.75
C THR A 819 -1.06 -5.83 14.21
N ALA A 820 -0.12 -4.97 14.62
CA ALA A 820 1.26 -5.37 14.81
C ALA A 820 1.65 -5.66 16.28
N LEU A 821 0.85 -5.28 17.28
CA LEU A 821 1.02 -5.76 18.67
C LEU A 821 0.60 -7.23 18.81
N TRP A 822 -0.31 -7.70 17.95
CA TRP A 822 -0.61 -9.13 17.90
C TRP A 822 0.47 -9.88 17.13
N SER A 823 0.81 -11.06 17.61
CA SER A 823 1.72 -11.98 16.93
C SER A 823 1.28 -13.43 17.11
N PRO A 824 1.16 -14.20 16.03
CA PRO A 824 0.87 -15.63 16.12
C PRO A 824 2.10 -16.48 16.52
N ALA A 825 3.27 -15.88 16.79
CA ALA A 825 4.49 -16.61 17.13
C ALA A 825 4.33 -17.58 18.33
N PRO A 826 3.51 -17.29 19.37
CA PRO A 826 3.25 -18.22 20.48
C PRO A 826 2.35 -19.43 20.16
N VAL A 827 1.77 -19.53 18.94
CA VAL A 827 0.97 -20.71 18.53
C VAL A 827 1.80 -21.98 18.66
N GLY A 828 1.21 -23.02 19.28
CA GLY A 828 1.86 -24.31 19.53
C GLY A 828 2.67 -24.39 20.83
N LEU A 829 2.80 -23.30 21.61
CA LEU A 829 3.38 -23.36 22.95
C LEU A 829 2.40 -24.01 23.94
N GLU A 830 2.90 -24.86 24.84
CA GLU A 830 2.09 -25.58 25.82
C GLU A 830 1.36 -24.60 26.78
N GLY A 831 0.04 -24.77 26.91
CA GLY A 831 -0.79 -23.94 27.79
C GLY A 831 -1.11 -22.55 27.28
N VAL A 832 -0.80 -22.23 26.03
CA VAL A 832 -1.07 -20.92 25.39
C VAL A 832 -2.17 -21.07 24.35
N ASP A 833 -3.24 -20.26 24.46
CA ASP A 833 -4.38 -20.28 23.52
C ASP A 833 -4.64 -18.89 22.90
N PRO A 834 -3.84 -18.49 21.91
CA PRO A 834 -4.06 -17.20 21.25
C PRO A 834 -5.34 -17.17 20.40
N ILE A 835 -5.79 -18.30 19.86
CA ILE A 835 -7.05 -18.40 19.13
C ILE A 835 -8.23 -18.11 20.06
N GLY A 836 -8.30 -18.78 21.19
CA GLY A 836 -9.39 -18.57 22.18
C GLY A 836 -9.42 -17.15 22.74
N ALA A 837 -8.27 -16.49 22.88
CA ALA A 837 -8.20 -15.09 23.32
C ALA A 837 -8.91 -14.15 22.33
N LEU A 838 -8.63 -14.24 21.02
CA LEU A 838 -9.26 -13.41 19.98
C LEU A 838 -10.73 -13.78 19.77
N GLU A 839 -11.09 -15.06 19.79
CA GLU A 839 -12.50 -15.50 19.71
C GLU A 839 -13.31 -14.96 20.89
N GLY A 840 -12.73 -14.96 22.09
CA GLY A 840 -13.35 -14.40 23.30
C GLY A 840 -13.59 -12.90 23.17
N TRP A 841 -12.61 -12.16 22.67
CA TRP A 841 -12.76 -10.73 22.42
C TRP A 841 -13.89 -10.46 21.40
N LEU A 842 -13.86 -11.10 20.23
CA LEU A 842 -14.88 -10.94 19.18
C LEU A 842 -16.29 -11.29 19.67
N ALA A 843 -16.43 -12.31 20.53
CA ALA A 843 -17.70 -12.72 21.10
C ALA A 843 -18.26 -11.69 22.09
N SER A 844 -17.39 -11.00 22.84
CA SER A 844 -17.78 -10.00 23.85
C SER A 844 -17.98 -8.59 23.27
N HIS A 845 -17.42 -8.29 22.09
CA HIS A 845 -17.44 -6.96 21.44
C HIS A 845 -18.27 -6.95 20.16
N ARG A 846 -19.49 -7.52 20.18
CA ARG A 846 -20.37 -7.63 19.00
C ARG A 846 -20.82 -6.28 18.46
N ASP A 847 -20.92 -5.29 19.33
CA ASP A 847 -21.38 -3.94 19.02
C ASP A 847 -20.22 -2.94 18.79
N ALA A 848 -18.95 -3.41 18.80
CA ALA A 848 -17.81 -2.57 18.47
C ALA A 848 -17.81 -2.17 16.98
N PRO A 849 -17.16 -1.06 16.60
CA PRO A 849 -17.07 -0.60 15.22
C PRO A 849 -16.61 -1.70 14.26
N ALA A 850 -17.18 -1.74 13.05
CA ALA A 850 -16.92 -2.80 12.07
C ALA A 850 -15.44 -2.88 11.71
N ALA A 851 -14.77 -1.74 11.48
CA ALA A 851 -13.35 -1.65 11.18
C ALA A 851 -12.48 -2.23 12.31
N PHE A 852 -12.78 -1.90 13.56
CA PHE A 852 -12.06 -2.46 14.71
C PHE A 852 -12.21 -3.99 14.81
N ARG A 853 -13.44 -4.49 14.65
CA ARG A 853 -13.71 -5.92 14.64
C ARG A 853 -13.02 -6.63 13.48
N ARG A 854 -12.92 -5.98 12.32
CA ARG A 854 -12.21 -6.50 11.14
C ARG A 854 -10.74 -6.77 11.46
N ILE A 855 -10.02 -5.82 12.05
CA ILE A 855 -8.59 -5.98 12.42
C ILE A 855 -8.39 -7.19 13.35
N VAL A 856 -9.24 -7.33 14.38
CA VAL A 856 -9.13 -8.46 15.32
C VAL A 856 -9.50 -9.80 14.65
N ALA A 857 -10.46 -9.80 13.72
CA ALA A 857 -10.83 -11.00 12.96
C ALA A 857 -9.70 -11.43 12.00
N GLU A 858 -9.02 -10.50 11.36
CA GLU A 858 -7.86 -10.77 10.50
C GLU A 858 -6.69 -11.37 11.31
N ASN A 859 -6.41 -10.84 12.49
CA ASN A 859 -5.44 -11.44 13.42
C ASN A 859 -5.82 -12.89 13.83
N LEU A 860 -7.11 -13.16 14.01
CA LEU A 860 -7.61 -14.51 14.29
C LEU A 860 -7.42 -15.44 13.09
N ASP A 861 -7.74 -15.00 11.89
CA ASP A 861 -7.59 -15.78 10.66
C ASP A 861 -6.12 -16.15 10.42
N ASP A 862 -5.20 -15.19 10.57
CA ASP A 862 -3.77 -15.45 10.47
C ASP A 862 -3.28 -16.43 11.56
N THR A 863 -3.78 -16.30 12.79
CA THR A 863 -3.44 -17.22 13.88
C THR A 863 -3.92 -18.64 13.60
N ARG A 864 -5.13 -18.82 13.07
CA ARG A 864 -5.67 -20.13 12.65
C ARG A 864 -4.87 -20.73 11.51
N ARG A 865 -4.47 -19.92 10.54
CA ARG A 865 -3.65 -20.32 9.40
C ARG A 865 -2.28 -20.83 9.86
N VAL A 866 -1.66 -20.14 10.82
CA VAL A 866 -0.41 -20.63 11.45
C VAL A 866 -0.61 -21.98 12.11
N ALA A 867 -1.67 -22.18 12.87
CA ALA A 867 -1.97 -23.47 13.49
C ALA A 867 -2.19 -24.59 12.46
N GLY A 868 -2.88 -24.29 11.36
CA GLY A 868 -3.09 -25.24 10.24
C GLY A 868 -1.78 -25.64 9.55
N ALA A 869 -0.91 -24.69 9.26
CA ALA A 869 0.40 -24.93 8.65
C ALA A 869 1.31 -25.80 9.56
N GLN A 870 1.35 -25.49 10.87
CA GLN A 870 2.08 -26.31 11.85
C GLN A 870 1.54 -27.75 11.94
N ALA A 871 0.22 -27.92 11.89
CA ALA A 871 -0.40 -29.24 11.89
C ALA A 871 -0.06 -30.05 10.62
N CYS A 872 0.00 -29.39 9.46
CA CYS A 872 0.43 -30.02 8.20
C CYS A 872 1.89 -30.48 8.25
N GLU A 873 2.79 -29.65 8.78
CA GLU A 873 4.20 -29.99 8.97
C GLU A 873 4.35 -31.19 9.91
N ALA A 874 3.69 -31.15 11.10
CA ALA A 874 3.75 -32.24 12.08
C ALA A 874 3.19 -33.57 11.54
N ALA A 875 2.23 -33.54 10.62
CA ALA A 875 1.67 -34.75 10.01
C ALA A 875 2.60 -35.38 8.95
N ALA A 876 3.61 -34.65 8.46
CA ALA A 876 4.57 -35.12 7.47
C ALA A 876 5.79 -35.83 8.11
N HIS A 877 5.96 -35.71 9.44
CA HIS A 877 6.98 -36.36 10.24
C HIS A 877 6.40 -37.57 10.97
#